data_6f3f4e4f06ed5df0f227b437ca186e5a
#
_entry.id   6f3f4e4f06ed5df0f227b437ca186e5a
#
_cell.length_a   1.000
_cell.length_b   1.000
_cell.length_c   1.000
_cell.angle_alpha   90.00
_cell.angle_beta   90.00
_cell.angle_gamma   90.00
#
_symmetry.space_group_name_H-M   'P 1'
#
loop_
_entity.id
_entity.type
_entity.pdbx_description
1 polymer ?
#
loop_
_entity_poly.entity_id
_entity_poly.type
_entity_poly.pdbx_seq_one_letter_code
_entity_poly.pdbx_strand_id
1 'polypeptide(L)'
;MFDKILIANRGEIACRIIKTARRMGIKTVAVYSDADRDAVHVAMADEAVHIGPAPAAQSYLVIEKIIDACRQTGAQAVHPGYGVLSEREAFPRALAEAGITFIGPNPGAIAAMGDKIESKKAAAAANVSTVPGFLGVIESPEQAVTIADEIGYPVMIKASAGGGGKGMRIAHSADEVAEGFARARSEASSSFGDDRVFVEKFITDPRHIEIQVIGDKHGNVIYLGERECSIQRRNQKVIEEAPSPLLDEATRRKMGEQAVALAKAVSYDSAGTVEFVAGQDKSFYFLEMNTRLQVEHPVTEMITGLDLVELMIRVAAGERLPLAQSDVKLNGWAVESRVYAEDPTRNFLPSIGRLTVYQPPEEGPEGDAIVRNDTGVEEGGEIAIHYDPMIAKLVTWAPTRLAAIESQARALDAFAIDGIRHNIPFLAALMAHPRWREGNLSTGFIAEEFPEGFTAPEPEGEIARRMAAAAAAIDHKLNQRKRGISGQMRDPSLLHFERDRVVLLAGRSYPVTVEARADAILVTEADGTALEVASEWRPGEPVWTGTIGGKVVAIQVRGLLNGVALQHAGAAAEARVFTRREAELAALMPVKEQAGSGKQVLCPMPGLVKSILVSEGAEVKSGEPLAVVEAMKMENVLRAERDATVSKIHAKEGDSLAVDAVILEFA
;
A
#
# COMPACT_ATOMS: atom_id res chain seq x y z
N MET A 1 0.50 -35.02 0.47
CA MET A 1 -0.27 -33.77 0.52
C MET A 1 -0.92 -33.67 1.89
N PHE A 2 -1.15 -32.48 2.43
CA PHE A 2 -1.77 -32.27 3.75
C PHE A 2 -3.30 -32.36 3.64
N ASP A 3 -3.96 -32.86 4.69
CA ASP A 3 -5.42 -32.82 4.81
C ASP A 3 -5.90 -31.53 5.48
N LYS A 4 -5.09 -30.95 6.37
CA LYS A 4 -5.40 -29.74 7.13
C LYS A 4 -4.13 -28.93 7.42
N ILE A 5 -4.20 -27.62 7.15
CA ILE A 5 -3.14 -26.65 7.47
C ILE A 5 -3.64 -25.55 8.38
N LEU A 6 -2.77 -25.03 9.25
CA LEU A 6 -3.02 -23.81 10.03
C LEU A 6 -2.36 -22.62 9.35
N ILE A 7 -3.04 -21.47 9.37
CA ILE A 7 -2.53 -20.21 8.81
C ILE A 7 -2.13 -19.32 9.98
N ALA A 8 -0.81 -19.20 10.22
CA ALA A 8 -0.26 -18.40 11.31
C ALA A 8 -0.14 -16.92 10.92
N ASN A 9 -1.23 -16.36 10.44
CA ASN A 9 -1.34 -14.97 10.01
C ASN A 9 -2.79 -14.49 10.04
N ARG A 10 -3.04 -13.24 9.64
CA ARG A 10 -4.34 -12.56 9.66
C ARG A 10 -4.57 -11.77 8.37
N GLY A 11 -5.78 -11.18 8.28
CA GLY A 11 -6.11 -10.21 7.24
C GLY A 11 -6.07 -10.82 5.83
N GLU A 12 -5.65 -10.01 4.85
CA GLU A 12 -5.74 -10.37 3.44
C GLU A 12 -4.92 -11.61 3.08
N ILE A 13 -3.71 -11.76 3.67
CA ILE A 13 -2.85 -12.91 3.35
C ILE A 13 -3.43 -14.22 3.89
N ALA A 14 -4.10 -14.19 5.04
CA ALA A 14 -4.79 -15.37 5.54
C ALA A 14 -5.96 -15.74 4.61
N CYS A 15 -6.77 -14.78 4.17
CA CYS A 15 -7.83 -14.98 3.18
C CYS A 15 -7.26 -15.54 1.86
N ARG A 16 -6.13 -15.00 1.39
CA ARG A 16 -5.44 -15.43 0.16
C ARG A 16 -5.00 -16.90 0.25
N ILE A 17 -4.41 -17.31 1.37
CA ILE A 17 -3.96 -18.69 1.59
C ILE A 17 -5.18 -19.62 1.68
N ILE A 18 -6.25 -19.22 2.40
CA ILE A 18 -7.49 -20.01 2.51
C ILE A 18 -8.10 -20.29 1.13
N LYS A 19 -8.15 -19.29 0.23
CA LYS A 19 -8.67 -19.46 -1.14
C LYS A 19 -7.92 -20.58 -1.89
N THR A 20 -6.58 -20.60 -1.82
CA THR A 20 -5.78 -21.62 -2.48
C THR A 20 -5.91 -23.00 -1.81
N ALA A 21 -5.81 -23.08 -0.48
CA ALA A 21 -5.94 -24.33 0.25
C ALA A 21 -7.32 -24.99 -0.03
N ARG A 22 -8.39 -24.20 -0.04
CA ARG A 22 -9.74 -24.68 -0.39
C ARG A 22 -9.82 -25.21 -1.81
N ARG A 23 -9.21 -24.53 -2.79
CA ARG A 23 -9.12 -25.01 -4.18
C ARG A 23 -8.37 -26.33 -4.28
N MET A 24 -7.36 -26.55 -3.43
CA MET A 24 -6.60 -27.79 -3.33
C MET A 24 -7.32 -28.90 -2.53
N GLY A 25 -8.49 -28.63 -1.95
CA GLY A 25 -9.23 -29.56 -1.11
C GLY A 25 -8.63 -29.74 0.30
N ILE A 26 -7.80 -28.80 0.75
CA ILE A 26 -7.14 -28.81 2.06
C ILE A 26 -7.98 -28.00 3.05
N LYS A 27 -8.29 -28.56 4.21
CA LYS A 27 -8.97 -27.87 5.30
C LYS A 27 -8.06 -26.83 5.95
N THR A 28 -8.65 -25.76 6.43
CA THR A 28 -7.91 -24.61 6.96
C THR A 28 -8.30 -24.31 8.41
N VAL A 29 -7.29 -23.95 9.20
CA VAL A 29 -7.45 -23.43 10.57
C VAL A 29 -6.94 -21.99 10.58
N ALA A 30 -7.81 -21.04 10.91
CA ALA A 30 -7.42 -19.67 11.21
C ALA A 30 -7.06 -19.51 12.69
N VAL A 31 -6.11 -18.62 12.99
CA VAL A 31 -5.87 -18.14 14.34
C VAL A 31 -6.30 -16.68 14.46
N TYR A 32 -6.82 -16.27 15.62
CA TYR A 32 -7.29 -14.91 15.81
C TYR A 32 -7.06 -14.39 17.22
N SER A 33 -6.74 -13.09 17.32
CA SER A 33 -6.72 -12.34 18.57
C SER A 33 -8.10 -11.78 18.91
N ASP A 34 -8.23 -11.16 20.09
CA ASP A 34 -9.49 -10.50 20.48
C ASP A 34 -9.97 -9.46 19.45
N ALA A 35 -9.05 -8.74 18.78
CA ALA A 35 -9.41 -7.74 17.78
C ALA A 35 -9.88 -8.34 16.43
N ASP A 36 -9.53 -9.58 16.16
CA ASP A 36 -9.85 -10.25 14.89
C ASP A 36 -10.99 -11.28 15.00
N ARG A 37 -11.74 -11.30 16.09
CA ARG A 37 -12.80 -12.29 16.34
C ARG A 37 -13.78 -12.41 15.18
N ASP A 38 -14.19 -11.29 14.62
CA ASP A 38 -15.17 -11.20 13.53
C ASP A 38 -14.51 -10.91 12.17
N ALA A 39 -13.20 -11.13 12.04
CA ALA A 39 -12.47 -10.86 10.80
C ALA A 39 -12.81 -11.88 9.70
N VAL A 40 -12.74 -11.43 8.45
CA VAL A 40 -13.09 -12.22 7.26
C VAL A 40 -12.37 -13.56 7.21
N HIS A 41 -11.06 -13.61 7.51
CA HIS A 41 -10.26 -14.84 7.48
C HIS A 41 -10.75 -15.88 8.50
N VAL A 42 -11.30 -15.44 9.64
CA VAL A 42 -11.89 -16.31 10.67
C VAL A 42 -13.18 -16.94 10.14
N ALA A 43 -14.04 -16.14 9.52
CA ALA A 43 -15.28 -16.62 8.92
C ALA A 43 -15.06 -17.53 7.70
N MET A 44 -13.96 -17.31 6.97
CA MET A 44 -13.61 -18.11 5.79
C MET A 44 -13.02 -19.48 6.11
N ALA A 45 -12.31 -19.64 7.22
CA ALA A 45 -11.64 -20.90 7.56
C ALA A 45 -12.62 -21.99 7.97
N ASP A 46 -12.21 -23.25 7.84
CA ASP A 46 -13.03 -24.40 8.30
C ASP A 46 -13.09 -24.49 9.82
N GLU A 47 -12.01 -24.10 10.49
CA GLU A 47 -11.89 -24.02 11.96
C GLU A 47 -11.14 -22.73 12.35
N ALA A 48 -11.38 -22.23 13.56
CA ALA A 48 -10.69 -21.06 14.08
C ALA A 48 -10.34 -21.22 15.55
N VAL A 49 -9.16 -20.76 15.94
CA VAL A 49 -8.63 -20.85 17.31
C VAL A 49 -8.26 -19.47 17.84
N HIS A 50 -8.82 -19.10 18.99
CA HIS A 50 -8.46 -17.87 19.70
C HIS A 50 -7.08 -18.00 20.33
N ILE A 51 -6.18 -17.04 20.06
CA ILE A 51 -4.79 -17.08 20.52
C ILE A 51 -4.42 -15.95 21.51
N GLY A 52 -5.41 -15.16 21.96
CA GLY A 52 -5.21 -14.20 23.05
C GLY A 52 -5.50 -12.74 22.71
N PRO A 53 -4.94 -11.79 23.49
CA PRO A 53 -5.23 -10.36 23.37
C PRO A 53 -4.84 -9.76 22.02
N ALA A 54 -5.39 -8.56 21.74
CA ALA A 54 -5.16 -7.85 20.49
C ALA A 54 -3.67 -7.56 20.16
N PRO A 55 -2.78 -7.15 21.09
CA PRO A 55 -1.38 -6.91 20.72
C PRO A 55 -0.69 -8.14 20.14
N ALA A 56 -0.05 -8.01 18.99
CA ALA A 56 0.60 -9.12 18.28
C ALA A 56 1.64 -9.85 19.14
N ALA A 57 2.37 -9.12 20.01
CA ALA A 57 3.36 -9.70 20.94
C ALA A 57 2.74 -10.66 21.96
N GLN A 58 1.43 -10.59 22.20
CA GLN A 58 0.69 -11.44 23.14
C GLN A 58 -0.16 -12.50 22.44
N SER A 59 -0.18 -12.52 21.10
CA SER A 59 -1.01 -13.40 20.28
C SER A 59 -0.19 -13.99 19.12
N TYR A 60 -0.19 -13.35 17.96
CA TYR A 60 0.40 -13.85 16.70
C TYR A 60 1.91 -14.10 16.76
N LEU A 61 2.67 -13.44 17.65
CA LEU A 61 4.12 -13.60 17.81
C LEU A 61 4.51 -14.67 18.83
N VAL A 62 3.54 -15.33 19.47
CA VAL A 62 3.77 -16.35 20.50
C VAL A 62 3.74 -17.74 19.85
N ILE A 63 4.92 -18.31 19.64
CA ILE A 63 5.12 -19.59 18.93
C ILE A 63 4.33 -20.74 19.57
N GLU A 64 4.34 -20.82 20.89
CA GLU A 64 3.68 -21.86 21.66
C GLU A 64 2.17 -21.90 21.41
N LYS A 65 1.53 -20.73 21.29
CA LYS A 65 0.09 -20.64 21.00
C LYS A 65 -0.26 -21.17 19.60
N ILE A 66 0.61 -20.95 18.64
CA ILE A 66 0.43 -21.52 17.28
C ILE A 66 0.57 -23.03 17.30
N ILE A 67 1.57 -23.57 18.01
CA ILE A 67 1.77 -25.01 18.19
C ILE A 67 0.57 -25.64 18.91
N ASP A 68 0.08 -25.03 19.97
CA ASP A 68 -1.06 -25.51 20.72
C ASP A 68 -2.34 -25.50 19.85
N ALA A 69 -2.55 -24.47 19.02
CA ALA A 69 -3.64 -24.44 18.04
C ALA A 69 -3.54 -25.58 17.01
N CYS A 70 -2.32 -25.92 16.54
CA CYS A 70 -2.13 -27.09 15.69
C CYS A 70 -2.47 -28.41 16.39
N ARG A 71 -2.03 -28.58 17.64
CA ARG A 71 -2.34 -29.77 18.45
C ARG A 71 -3.84 -29.93 18.70
N GLN A 72 -4.51 -28.82 19.03
CA GLN A 72 -5.95 -28.78 19.28
C GLN A 72 -6.78 -29.20 18.06
N THR A 73 -6.36 -28.79 16.85
CA THR A 73 -7.12 -28.96 15.62
C THR A 73 -6.63 -30.14 14.77
N GLY A 74 -5.45 -30.69 15.07
CA GLY A 74 -4.79 -31.71 14.27
C GLY A 74 -4.24 -31.20 12.94
N ALA A 75 -3.90 -29.91 12.84
CA ALA A 75 -3.25 -29.34 11.65
C ALA A 75 -1.83 -29.95 11.46
N GLN A 76 -1.56 -30.40 10.26
CA GLN A 76 -0.34 -31.13 9.90
C GLN A 76 0.81 -30.19 9.49
N ALA A 77 0.44 -28.98 9.02
CA ALA A 77 1.40 -27.99 8.56
C ALA A 77 0.92 -26.57 8.88
N VAL A 78 1.87 -25.63 8.91
CA VAL A 78 1.61 -24.21 9.19
C VAL A 78 2.11 -23.35 8.05
N HIS A 79 1.23 -22.50 7.49
CA HIS A 79 1.61 -21.47 6.53
C HIS A 79 1.75 -20.13 7.26
N PRO A 80 2.95 -19.51 7.27
CA PRO A 80 3.19 -18.27 8.02
C PRO A 80 2.70 -17.01 7.28
N GLY A 81 2.38 -17.09 5.99
CA GLY A 81 2.19 -15.91 5.14
C GLY A 81 3.46 -15.08 5.01
N TYR A 82 3.37 -13.79 5.32
CA TYR A 82 4.49 -12.85 5.41
C TYR A 82 4.41 -12.03 6.72
N GLY A 83 5.53 -11.42 7.12
CA GLY A 83 5.61 -10.72 8.42
C GLY A 83 5.47 -11.68 9.60
N VAL A 84 5.05 -11.20 10.75
CA VAL A 84 4.79 -11.98 11.99
C VAL A 84 5.95 -12.94 12.31
N LEU A 85 5.79 -14.24 12.12
CA LEU A 85 6.78 -15.29 12.41
C LEU A 85 7.49 -15.85 11.16
N SER A 86 7.17 -15.35 9.95
CA SER A 86 7.60 -15.97 8.69
C SER A 86 9.11 -16.03 8.49
N GLU A 87 9.88 -15.07 9.04
CA GLU A 87 11.34 -14.98 8.92
C GLU A 87 12.06 -15.21 10.25
N ARG A 88 11.38 -15.77 11.25
CA ARG A 88 11.97 -16.12 12.55
C ARG A 88 12.44 -17.58 12.55
N GLU A 89 13.75 -17.80 12.50
CA GLU A 89 14.36 -19.13 12.50
C GLU A 89 13.85 -20.07 13.61
N ALA A 90 13.58 -19.51 14.80
CA ALA A 90 13.05 -20.28 15.93
C ALA A 90 11.69 -20.92 15.64
N PHE A 91 10.87 -20.33 14.74
CA PHE A 91 9.53 -20.82 14.46
C PHE A 91 9.52 -22.16 13.70
N PRO A 92 10.16 -22.32 12.53
CA PRO A 92 10.22 -23.62 11.87
C PRO A 92 10.95 -24.68 12.71
N ARG A 93 11.93 -24.32 13.56
CA ARG A 93 12.56 -25.27 14.49
C ARG A 93 11.56 -25.81 15.50
N ALA A 94 10.82 -24.93 16.18
CA ALA A 94 9.83 -25.32 17.18
C ALA A 94 8.68 -26.15 16.56
N LEU A 95 8.26 -25.84 15.34
CA LEU A 95 7.27 -26.64 14.62
C LEU A 95 7.82 -28.05 14.29
N ALA A 96 9.06 -28.14 13.83
CA ALA A 96 9.70 -29.43 13.53
C ALA A 96 9.82 -30.31 14.80
N GLU A 97 10.21 -29.74 15.93
CA GLU A 97 10.24 -30.43 17.24
C GLU A 97 8.84 -30.92 17.66
N ALA A 98 7.79 -30.20 17.29
CA ALA A 98 6.41 -30.60 17.52
C ALA A 98 5.85 -31.59 16.48
N GLY A 99 6.64 -31.96 15.45
CA GLY A 99 6.20 -32.85 14.36
C GLY A 99 5.26 -32.17 13.35
N ILE A 100 5.28 -30.84 13.26
CA ILE A 100 4.44 -30.03 12.38
C ILE A 100 5.31 -29.47 11.24
N THR A 101 4.81 -29.56 10.01
CA THR A 101 5.55 -29.06 8.83
C THR A 101 5.41 -27.55 8.70
N PHE A 102 6.52 -26.85 8.50
CA PHE A 102 6.53 -25.44 8.14
C PHE A 102 6.38 -25.29 6.63
N ILE A 103 5.39 -24.53 6.16
CA ILE A 103 5.19 -24.17 4.75
C ILE A 103 5.98 -22.89 4.46
N GLY A 104 7.25 -23.05 4.23
CA GLY A 104 8.24 -22.00 4.06
C GLY A 104 9.63 -22.60 3.92
N PRO A 105 10.67 -21.76 3.83
CA PRO A 105 12.04 -22.22 3.67
C PRO A 105 12.58 -22.91 4.93
N ASN A 106 13.64 -23.69 4.75
CA ASN A 106 14.29 -24.37 5.86
C ASN A 106 14.95 -23.37 6.83
N PRO A 107 15.10 -23.73 8.14
CA PRO A 107 15.64 -22.83 9.15
C PRO A 107 17.06 -22.33 8.84
N GLY A 108 17.89 -23.16 8.18
CA GLY A 108 19.25 -22.79 7.80
C GLY A 108 19.30 -21.64 6.78
N ALA A 109 18.41 -21.67 5.80
CA ALA A 109 18.29 -20.60 4.81
C ALA A 109 17.78 -19.30 5.44
N ILE A 110 16.81 -19.39 6.35
CA ILE A 110 16.32 -18.21 7.11
C ILE A 110 17.46 -17.59 7.93
N ALA A 111 18.23 -18.40 8.64
CA ALA A 111 19.36 -17.92 9.45
C ALA A 111 20.46 -17.28 8.59
N ALA A 112 20.83 -17.94 7.47
CA ALA A 112 21.89 -17.46 6.58
C ALA A 112 21.56 -16.12 5.91
N MET A 113 20.29 -15.88 5.59
CA MET A 113 19.83 -14.66 4.92
C MET A 113 19.36 -13.57 5.90
N GLY A 114 19.12 -13.89 7.16
CA GLY A 114 18.65 -12.95 8.17
C GLY A 114 19.71 -11.96 8.66
N ASP A 115 21.01 -12.29 8.57
CA ASP A 115 22.12 -11.37 8.89
C ASP A 115 22.61 -10.68 7.59
N LYS A 116 22.61 -9.35 7.58
CA LYS A 116 22.98 -8.56 6.38
C LYS A 116 24.44 -8.73 5.96
N ILE A 117 25.36 -8.98 6.89
CA ILE A 117 26.78 -9.20 6.59
C ILE A 117 26.96 -10.61 6.03
N GLU A 118 26.39 -11.61 6.70
CA GLU A 118 26.49 -13.00 6.25
C GLU A 118 25.79 -13.23 4.91
N SER A 119 24.62 -12.60 4.70
CA SER A 119 23.92 -12.67 3.41
C SER A 119 24.73 -12.06 2.25
N LYS A 120 25.42 -10.93 2.48
CA LYS A 120 26.33 -10.36 1.47
C LYS A 120 27.56 -11.22 1.21
N LYS A 121 28.14 -11.84 2.25
CA LYS A 121 29.24 -12.81 2.07
C LYS A 121 28.79 -14.03 1.26
N ALA A 122 27.60 -14.57 1.56
CA ALA A 122 27.01 -15.67 0.81
C ALA A 122 26.75 -15.28 -0.65
N ALA A 123 26.23 -14.08 -0.92
CA ALA A 123 26.02 -13.56 -2.26
C ALA A 123 27.34 -13.41 -3.04
N ALA A 124 28.37 -12.83 -2.41
CA ALA A 124 29.71 -12.72 -3.03
C ALA A 124 30.32 -14.10 -3.33
N ALA A 125 30.21 -15.06 -2.43
CA ALA A 125 30.68 -16.43 -2.62
C ALA A 125 29.93 -17.16 -3.75
N ALA A 126 28.66 -16.83 -3.98
CA ALA A 126 27.84 -17.32 -5.09
C ALA A 126 28.03 -16.55 -6.40
N ASN A 127 29.00 -15.63 -6.49
CA ASN A 127 29.24 -14.74 -7.62
C ASN A 127 28.02 -13.84 -7.98
N VAL A 128 27.23 -13.47 -6.98
CA VAL A 128 26.17 -12.46 -7.13
C VAL A 128 26.78 -11.08 -7.04
N SER A 129 26.38 -10.18 -7.93
CA SER A 129 26.84 -8.78 -7.93
C SER A 129 26.43 -8.10 -6.64
N THR A 130 27.40 -7.69 -5.81
CA THR A 130 27.17 -6.93 -4.56
C THR A 130 27.53 -5.49 -4.76
N VAL A 131 26.87 -4.57 -4.03
CA VAL A 131 27.25 -3.16 -4.06
C VAL A 131 28.74 -3.02 -3.70
N PRO A 132 29.55 -2.32 -4.49
CA PRO A 132 30.95 -2.07 -4.14
C PRO A 132 31.06 -1.50 -2.74
N GLY A 133 31.79 -2.17 -1.86
CA GLY A 133 31.88 -1.82 -0.46
C GLY A 133 32.82 -2.75 0.30
N PHE A 134 32.99 -2.47 1.58
CA PHE A 134 33.82 -3.29 2.44
C PHE A 134 32.95 -4.31 3.19
N LEU A 135 33.25 -5.60 2.99
CA LEU A 135 32.48 -6.73 3.56
C LEU A 135 32.85 -7.06 5.03
N GLY A 136 33.66 -6.23 5.69
CA GLY A 136 34.07 -6.37 7.08
C GLY A 136 33.43 -5.37 8.02
N VAL A 137 33.69 -5.52 9.31
CA VAL A 137 33.36 -4.52 10.31
C VAL A 137 34.41 -3.40 10.21
N ILE A 138 33.94 -2.15 10.16
CA ILE A 138 34.78 -0.96 10.15
C ILE A 138 34.95 -0.49 11.59
N GLU A 139 36.20 -0.35 12.03
CA GLU A 139 36.51 -0.09 13.44
C GLU A 139 36.71 1.40 13.75
N SER A 140 37.13 2.20 12.73
CA SER A 140 37.43 3.62 12.93
C SER A 140 36.92 4.51 11.78
N PRO A 141 36.72 5.82 12.05
CA PRO A 141 36.39 6.80 11.00
C PRO A 141 37.45 6.90 9.90
N GLU A 142 38.73 6.77 10.22
CA GLU A 142 39.85 6.84 9.27
C GLU A 142 39.82 5.65 8.30
N GLN A 143 39.49 4.46 8.80
CA GLN A 143 39.29 3.28 7.99
C GLN A 143 38.07 3.46 7.07
N ALA A 144 36.98 4.04 7.58
CA ALA A 144 35.77 4.33 6.77
C ALA A 144 36.07 5.29 5.63
N VAL A 145 36.88 6.34 5.86
CA VAL A 145 37.32 7.29 4.84
C VAL A 145 38.20 6.60 3.78
N THR A 146 39.18 5.78 4.19
CA THR A 146 40.03 5.04 3.25
C THR A 146 39.18 4.14 2.32
N ILE A 147 38.23 3.42 2.88
CA ILE A 147 37.29 2.58 2.12
C ILE A 147 36.42 3.42 1.16
N ALA A 148 35.92 4.57 1.62
CA ALA A 148 35.11 5.46 0.80
C ALA A 148 35.91 6.05 -0.38
N ASP A 149 37.19 6.39 -0.17
CA ASP A 149 38.09 6.86 -1.23
C ASP A 149 38.32 5.78 -2.28
N GLU A 150 38.50 4.53 -1.89
CA GLU A 150 38.63 3.38 -2.82
C GLU A 150 37.36 3.10 -3.61
N ILE A 151 36.18 3.20 -2.99
CA ILE A 151 34.87 2.98 -3.62
C ILE A 151 34.49 4.14 -4.56
N GLY A 152 34.92 5.35 -4.21
CA GLY A 152 34.51 6.62 -4.85
C GLY A 152 33.16 7.14 -4.36
N TYR A 153 33.07 8.45 -4.17
CA TYR A 153 31.86 9.13 -3.70
C TYR A 153 30.76 9.22 -4.77
N PRO A 154 29.47 9.38 -4.36
CA PRO A 154 28.98 9.32 -3.00
C PRO A 154 28.97 7.88 -2.46
N VAL A 155 29.07 7.77 -1.12
CA VAL A 155 28.97 6.49 -0.40
C VAL A 155 27.82 6.51 0.61
N MET A 156 27.32 5.34 0.96
CA MET A 156 26.32 5.14 1.99
C MET A 156 26.94 4.45 3.21
N ILE A 157 26.75 5.03 4.36
CA ILE A 157 27.13 4.48 5.67
C ILE A 157 25.90 3.83 6.26
N LYS A 158 25.98 2.56 6.67
CA LYS A 158 24.85 1.78 7.17
C LYS A 158 25.18 1.04 8.45
N ALA A 159 24.23 1.03 9.40
CA ALA A 159 24.25 0.12 10.55
C ALA A 159 24.04 -1.33 10.06
N SER A 160 24.76 -2.28 10.63
CA SER A 160 24.63 -3.72 10.33
C SER A 160 23.30 -4.27 10.82
N ALA A 161 22.89 -3.87 12.03
CA ALA A 161 21.60 -4.18 12.61
C ALA A 161 20.60 -3.06 12.30
N GLY A 162 19.37 -3.39 11.92
CA GLY A 162 18.30 -2.42 11.69
C GLY A 162 17.70 -2.46 10.30
N GLY A 163 16.49 -1.89 10.16
CA GLY A 163 15.72 -1.78 8.94
C GLY A 163 15.00 -0.44 8.85
N GLY A 164 14.33 -0.17 7.72
CA GLY A 164 13.51 1.03 7.57
C GLY A 164 14.26 2.35 7.48
N GLY A 165 15.55 2.33 7.08
CA GLY A 165 16.34 3.57 6.87
C GLY A 165 16.98 4.17 8.11
N LYS A 166 16.78 3.61 9.30
CA LYS A 166 17.48 4.06 10.52
C LYS A 166 18.96 3.66 10.48
N GLY A 167 19.84 4.57 10.88
CA GLY A 167 21.31 4.34 10.87
C GLY A 167 21.94 4.37 9.48
N MET A 168 21.27 4.97 8.46
CA MET A 168 21.81 5.17 7.12
C MET A 168 22.12 6.65 6.87
N ARG A 169 23.29 6.92 6.26
CA ARG A 169 23.73 8.28 5.90
C ARG A 169 24.44 8.25 4.58
N ILE A 170 24.14 9.22 3.71
CA ILE A 170 24.90 9.47 2.47
C ILE A 170 26.02 10.43 2.81
N ALA A 171 27.21 10.18 2.26
CA ALA A 171 28.37 11.04 2.38
C ALA A 171 28.98 11.29 1.00
N HIS A 172 29.22 12.57 0.72
CA HIS A 172 29.75 13.05 -0.56
C HIS A 172 31.23 13.42 -0.47
N SER A 173 31.82 13.38 0.72
CA SER A 173 33.23 13.74 0.99
C SER A 173 33.79 12.95 2.16
N ALA A 174 35.13 12.98 2.32
CA ALA A 174 35.85 12.33 3.41
C ALA A 174 35.40 12.86 4.80
N ASP A 175 35.20 14.16 4.92
CA ASP A 175 34.76 14.79 6.16
C ASP A 175 33.37 14.33 6.56
N GLU A 176 32.45 14.24 5.58
CA GLU A 176 31.10 13.72 5.80
C GLU A 176 31.10 12.23 6.19
N VAL A 177 32.04 11.44 5.64
CA VAL A 177 32.19 10.02 6.03
C VAL A 177 32.64 9.90 7.48
N ALA A 178 33.64 10.64 7.91
CA ALA A 178 34.15 10.58 9.29
C ALA A 178 33.06 10.96 10.30
N GLU A 179 32.35 12.07 10.06
CA GLU A 179 31.26 12.52 10.91
C GLU A 179 30.07 11.54 10.89
N GLY A 180 29.67 11.12 9.68
CA GLY A 180 28.56 10.21 9.46
C GLY A 180 28.78 8.85 10.08
N PHE A 181 30.01 8.31 10.05
CA PHE A 181 30.40 7.05 10.67
C PHE A 181 30.20 7.10 12.21
N ALA A 182 30.73 8.14 12.84
CA ALA A 182 30.61 8.30 14.30
C ALA A 182 29.15 8.37 14.76
N ARG A 183 28.32 9.13 14.04
CA ARG A 183 26.89 9.25 14.31
C ARG A 183 26.12 7.96 14.05
N ALA A 184 26.37 7.28 12.92
CA ALA A 184 25.72 6.02 12.58
C ALA A 184 26.02 4.92 13.61
N ARG A 185 27.26 4.86 14.09
CA ARG A 185 27.69 3.92 15.14
C ARG A 185 26.99 4.16 16.49
N SER A 186 26.90 5.41 16.90
CA SER A 186 26.20 5.82 18.13
C SER A 186 24.69 5.49 18.05
N GLU A 187 24.07 5.79 16.93
CA GLU A 187 22.66 5.52 16.69
C GLU A 187 22.37 4.01 16.62
N ALA A 188 23.23 3.24 15.98
CA ALA A 188 23.14 1.79 15.90
C ALA A 188 23.24 1.12 17.27
N SER A 189 24.21 1.54 18.07
CA SER A 189 24.39 1.06 19.45
C SER A 189 23.16 1.35 20.34
N SER A 190 22.65 2.58 20.27
CA SER A 190 21.51 3.01 21.10
C SER A 190 20.17 2.39 20.67
N SER A 191 19.95 2.21 19.35
CA SER A 191 18.66 1.75 18.82
C SER A 191 18.56 0.23 18.68
N PHE A 192 19.69 -0.45 18.44
CA PHE A 192 19.71 -1.86 18.07
C PHE A 192 20.61 -2.71 18.99
N GLY A 193 21.43 -2.09 19.84
CA GLY A 193 22.39 -2.81 20.68
C GLY A 193 23.58 -3.41 19.91
N ASP A 194 23.73 -3.08 18.63
CA ASP A 194 24.83 -3.51 17.75
C ASP A 194 25.43 -2.28 17.07
N ASP A 195 26.71 -1.99 17.35
CA ASP A 195 27.40 -0.80 16.87
C ASP A 195 28.15 -1.00 15.52
N ARG A 196 28.01 -2.18 14.91
CA ARG A 196 28.66 -2.48 13.62
C ARG A 196 28.09 -1.62 12.49
N VAL A 197 28.99 -0.99 11.75
CA VAL A 197 28.68 -0.10 10.63
C VAL A 197 29.53 -0.50 9.44
N PHE A 198 28.99 -0.40 8.24
CA PHE A 198 29.70 -0.63 6.99
C PHE A 198 29.48 0.52 6.00
N VAL A 199 30.35 0.61 5.00
CA VAL A 199 30.33 1.64 3.94
C VAL A 199 30.25 0.96 2.59
N GLU A 200 29.37 1.47 1.73
CA GLU A 200 29.19 0.97 0.37
C GLU A 200 28.90 2.11 -0.61
N LYS A 201 29.05 1.85 -1.92
CA LYS A 201 28.71 2.80 -2.98
C LYS A 201 27.25 3.21 -2.85
N PHE A 202 26.99 4.52 -2.95
CA PHE A 202 25.64 5.03 -3.13
C PHE A 202 25.25 5.00 -4.60
N ILE A 203 24.12 4.39 -4.92
CA ILE A 203 23.57 4.35 -6.27
C ILE A 203 22.62 5.54 -6.43
N THR A 204 22.88 6.41 -7.39
CA THR A 204 22.05 7.59 -7.66
C THR A 204 20.79 7.17 -8.42
N ASP A 205 19.65 7.77 -8.07
CA ASP A 205 18.31 7.47 -8.66
C ASP A 205 18.04 5.97 -8.79
N PRO A 206 18.18 5.21 -7.69
CA PRO A 206 18.13 3.76 -7.74
C PRO A 206 16.73 3.26 -8.03
N ARG A 207 16.67 2.12 -8.74
CA ARG A 207 15.49 1.28 -8.84
C ARG A 207 15.55 0.16 -7.81
N HIS A 208 14.40 -0.20 -7.29
CA HIS A 208 14.24 -1.40 -6.47
C HIS A 208 13.61 -2.49 -7.33
N ILE A 209 14.42 -3.44 -7.72
CA ILE A 209 14.00 -4.58 -8.56
C ILE A 209 14.26 -5.86 -7.79
N GLU A 210 13.31 -6.77 -7.83
CA GLU A 210 13.40 -8.02 -7.09
C GLU A 210 13.06 -9.23 -7.97
N ILE A 211 13.77 -10.34 -7.74
CA ILE A 211 13.58 -11.59 -8.48
C ILE A 211 12.83 -12.59 -7.60
N GLN A 212 11.67 -13.04 -8.06
CA GLN A 212 10.96 -14.14 -7.42
C GLN A 212 11.69 -15.45 -7.70
N VAL A 213 12.09 -16.16 -6.65
CA VAL A 213 12.61 -17.52 -6.76
C VAL A 213 11.66 -18.52 -6.08
N ILE A 214 11.72 -19.76 -6.53
CA ILE A 214 11.10 -20.88 -5.85
C ILE A 214 11.99 -22.10 -5.96
N GLY A 215 12.19 -22.78 -4.83
CA GLY A 215 12.98 -24.00 -4.73
C GLY A 215 12.18 -25.17 -4.17
N ASP A 216 12.54 -26.42 -4.55
CA ASP A 216 12.00 -27.61 -3.91
C ASP A 216 13.05 -28.28 -3.01
N LYS A 217 12.60 -29.26 -2.21
CA LYS A 217 13.46 -30.02 -1.30
C LYS A 217 14.43 -31.00 -2.01
N HIS A 218 14.39 -31.03 -3.34
CA HIS A 218 15.21 -31.90 -4.19
C HIS A 218 16.34 -31.15 -4.90
N GLY A 219 16.51 -29.84 -4.59
CA GLY A 219 17.56 -28.99 -5.13
C GLY A 219 17.23 -28.32 -6.47
N ASN A 220 15.98 -28.42 -6.96
CA ASN A 220 15.54 -27.64 -8.10
C ASN A 220 15.19 -26.25 -7.62
N VAL A 221 15.77 -25.25 -8.26
CA VAL A 221 15.48 -23.82 -8.00
C VAL A 221 15.30 -23.11 -9.32
N ILE A 222 14.23 -22.38 -9.47
CA ILE A 222 13.92 -21.56 -10.65
C ILE A 222 13.58 -20.13 -10.25
N TYR A 223 13.70 -19.19 -11.19
CA TYR A 223 13.19 -17.82 -11.02
C TYR A 223 11.96 -17.58 -11.91
N LEU A 224 11.06 -16.73 -11.45
CA LEU A 224 9.75 -16.48 -12.05
C LEU A 224 9.61 -15.05 -12.59
N GLY A 225 10.72 -14.44 -13.00
CA GLY A 225 10.79 -13.04 -13.44
C GLY A 225 10.99 -12.07 -12.29
N GLU A 226 10.99 -10.80 -12.66
CA GLU A 226 11.19 -9.68 -11.73
C GLU A 226 9.89 -8.94 -11.42
N ARG A 227 9.96 -8.19 -10.32
CA ARG A 227 9.03 -7.11 -9.97
C ARG A 227 9.79 -5.79 -9.85
N GLU A 228 9.18 -4.72 -10.31
CA GLU A 228 9.59 -3.33 -10.12
C GLU A 228 8.89 -2.77 -8.89
N CYS A 229 9.62 -2.41 -7.85
CA CYS A 229 9.10 -1.97 -6.58
C CYS A 229 9.63 -0.57 -6.17
N SER A 230 9.97 0.27 -7.15
CA SER A 230 10.59 1.57 -6.89
C SER A 230 9.64 2.62 -6.35
N ILE A 231 8.32 2.47 -6.55
CA ILE A 231 7.36 3.44 -6.01
C ILE A 231 7.16 3.17 -4.51
N GLN A 232 7.92 3.90 -3.72
CA GLN A 232 8.02 3.70 -2.27
C GLN A 232 7.86 5.03 -1.54
N ARG A 233 7.34 4.94 -0.31
CA ARG A 233 7.32 6.03 0.65
C ARG A 233 7.99 5.59 1.95
N ARG A 234 9.08 6.25 2.33
CA ARG A 234 9.88 5.88 3.52
C ARG A 234 10.27 4.40 3.53
N ASN A 235 10.73 3.89 2.38
CA ASN A 235 11.06 2.48 2.13
C ASN A 235 9.89 1.49 2.21
N GLN A 236 8.65 1.96 2.27
CA GLN A 236 7.46 1.14 2.16
C GLN A 236 6.95 1.17 0.72
N LYS A 237 6.83 0.00 0.10
CA LYS A 237 6.31 -0.16 -1.26
C LYS A 237 4.84 0.29 -1.31
N VAL A 238 4.44 0.99 -2.37
CA VAL A 238 3.09 1.56 -2.56
C VAL A 238 2.46 1.04 -3.84
N ILE A 239 3.23 0.99 -4.93
CA ILE A 239 2.85 0.41 -6.21
C ILE A 239 3.97 -0.51 -6.65
N GLU A 240 3.58 -1.70 -7.12
CA GLU A 240 4.46 -2.69 -7.70
C GLU A 240 3.97 -3.07 -9.10
N GLU A 241 4.88 -3.42 -9.98
CA GLU A 241 4.55 -3.93 -11.30
C GLU A 241 5.45 -5.09 -11.71
N ALA A 242 4.96 -5.92 -12.61
CA ALA A 242 5.73 -6.99 -13.23
C ALA A 242 5.32 -7.12 -14.71
N PRO A 243 6.32 -7.26 -15.61
CA PRO A 243 7.76 -7.12 -15.40
C PRO A 243 8.22 -5.66 -15.17
N SER A 244 9.52 -5.41 -15.03
CA SER A 244 10.07 -4.05 -14.89
C SER A 244 10.20 -3.36 -16.26
N PRO A 245 9.81 -2.06 -16.36
CA PRO A 245 10.04 -1.29 -17.58
C PRO A 245 11.52 -0.97 -17.85
N LEU A 246 12.41 -1.17 -16.87
CA LEU A 246 13.85 -0.94 -17.03
C LEU A 246 14.54 -2.12 -17.74
N LEU A 247 14.16 -3.36 -17.43
CA LEU A 247 14.94 -4.54 -17.79
C LEU A 247 14.65 -5.02 -19.21
N ASP A 248 15.73 -5.32 -19.94
CA ASP A 248 15.69 -6.16 -21.13
C ASP A 248 15.85 -7.64 -20.76
N GLU A 249 15.60 -8.51 -21.74
CA GLU A 249 15.66 -9.96 -21.56
C GLU A 249 17.04 -10.46 -21.08
N ALA A 250 18.13 -9.82 -21.55
CA ALA A 250 19.47 -10.22 -21.17
C ALA A 250 19.77 -9.88 -19.71
N THR A 251 19.38 -8.69 -19.26
CA THR A 251 19.56 -8.25 -17.87
C THR A 251 18.66 -9.06 -16.93
N ARG A 252 17.39 -9.29 -17.29
CA ARG A 252 16.45 -10.16 -16.55
C ARG A 252 17.04 -11.54 -16.32
N ARG A 253 17.56 -12.16 -17.37
CA ARG A 253 18.18 -13.48 -17.29
C ARG A 253 19.39 -13.48 -16.35
N LYS A 254 20.29 -12.50 -16.50
CA LYS A 254 21.48 -12.37 -15.65
C LYS A 254 21.11 -12.21 -14.17
N MET A 255 20.11 -11.37 -13.85
CA MET A 255 19.60 -11.21 -12.49
C MET A 255 18.97 -12.50 -11.96
N GLY A 256 18.15 -13.17 -12.78
CA GLY A 256 17.51 -14.43 -12.44
C GLY A 256 18.51 -15.55 -12.16
N GLU A 257 19.54 -15.69 -13.01
CA GLU A 257 20.61 -16.68 -12.81
C GLU A 257 21.39 -16.43 -11.51
N GLN A 258 21.68 -15.16 -11.19
CA GLN A 258 22.33 -14.80 -9.93
C GLN A 258 21.44 -15.09 -8.71
N ALA A 259 20.13 -14.79 -8.80
CA ALA A 259 19.18 -15.10 -7.74
C ALA A 259 19.07 -16.61 -7.49
N VAL A 260 19.04 -17.41 -8.55
CA VAL A 260 19.07 -18.88 -8.46
C VAL A 260 20.39 -19.40 -7.86
N ALA A 261 21.53 -18.80 -8.25
CA ALA A 261 22.83 -19.17 -7.70
C ALA A 261 22.90 -18.94 -6.19
N LEU A 262 22.42 -17.78 -5.72
CA LEU A 262 22.32 -17.46 -4.29
C LEU A 262 21.41 -18.45 -3.56
N ALA A 263 20.20 -18.67 -4.07
CA ALA A 263 19.26 -19.60 -3.46
C ALA A 263 19.83 -21.03 -3.34
N LYS A 264 20.53 -21.51 -4.37
CA LYS A 264 21.21 -22.80 -4.32
C LYS A 264 22.36 -22.84 -3.31
N ALA A 265 23.12 -21.75 -3.17
CA ALA A 265 24.23 -21.67 -2.23
C ALA A 265 23.79 -21.82 -0.76
N VAL A 266 22.56 -21.44 -0.44
CA VAL A 266 21.95 -21.58 0.89
C VAL A 266 20.96 -22.74 0.97
N SER A 267 20.94 -23.62 -0.03
CA SER A 267 20.01 -24.75 -0.12
C SER A 267 18.55 -24.34 0.08
N TYR A 268 18.16 -23.25 -0.54
CA TYR A 268 16.84 -22.64 -0.38
C TYR A 268 15.74 -23.55 -0.94
N ASP A 269 14.69 -23.73 -0.18
CA ASP A 269 13.44 -24.38 -0.56
C ASP A 269 12.25 -23.44 -0.27
N SER A 270 11.13 -23.60 -0.98
CA SER A 270 9.96 -22.72 -0.94
C SER A 270 10.08 -21.43 -1.77
N ALA A 271 9.09 -20.54 -1.69
CA ALA A 271 9.13 -19.23 -2.33
C ALA A 271 10.00 -18.25 -1.56
N GLY A 272 10.79 -17.47 -2.26
CA GLY A 272 11.61 -16.40 -1.71
C GLY A 272 11.88 -15.33 -2.77
N THR A 273 12.45 -14.23 -2.34
CA THR A 273 12.69 -13.08 -3.22
C THR A 273 14.08 -12.53 -2.99
N VAL A 274 14.84 -12.36 -4.07
CA VAL A 274 16.16 -11.73 -4.05
C VAL A 274 15.99 -10.29 -4.52
N GLU A 275 16.24 -9.34 -3.64
CA GLU A 275 16.10 -7.91 -3.89
C GLU A 275 17.42 -7.31 -4.38
N PHE A 276 17.32 -6.45 -5.40
CA PHE A 276 18.43 -5.74 -6.01
C PHE A 276 18.16 -4.23 -6.05
N VAL A 277 19.22 -3.46 -5.84
CA VAL A 277 19.25 -2.07 -6.24
C VAL A 277 19.83 -1.99 -7.65
N ALA A 278 19.14 -1.32 -8.57
CA ALA A 278 19.59 -1.16 -9.94
C ALA A 278 19.74 0.32 -10.31
N GLY A 279 20.82 0.63 -11.07
CA GLY A 279 21.01 1.93 -11.68
C GLY A 279 20.16 2.08 -12.95
N GLN A 280 19.97 3.33 -13.41
CA GLN A 280 19.27 3.62 -14.67
C GLN A 280 20.04 3.06 -15.90
N ASP A 281 21.34 2.78 -15.75
CA ASP A 281 22.22 2.13 -16.72
C ASP A 281 22.09 0.60 -16.76
N LYS A 282 21.14 0.04 -15.98
CA LYS A 282 20.90 -1.40 -15.79
C LYS A 282 22.02 -2.13 -15.04
N SER A 283 22.96 -1.41 -14.42
CA SER A 283 23.81 -2.01 -13.39
C SER A 283 22.93 -2.46 -12.21
N PHE A 284 23.23 -3.58 -11.59
CA PHE A 284 22.44 -4.08 -10.48
C PHE A 284 23.28 -4.77 -9.42
N TYR A 285 22.85 -4.68 -8.18
CA TYR A 285 23.58 -5.14 -7.03
C TYR A 285 22.62 -5.75 -6.00
N PHE A 286 23.01 -6.86 -5.41
CA PHE A 286 22.28 -7.53 -4.35
C PHE A 286 22.07 -6.62 -3.15
N LEU A 287 20.84 -6.57 -2.68
CA LEU A 287 20.44 -5.83 -1.48
C LEU A 287 20.21 -6.78 -0.30
N GLU A 288 19.24 -7.67 -0.44
CA GLU A 288 18.87 -8.66 0.56
C GLU A 288 18.07 -9.82 -0.08
N MET A 289 17.84 -10.89 0.69
CA MET A 289 16.93 -11.96 0.30
C MET A 289 15.85 -12.11 1.36
N ASN A 290 14.61 -11.95 0.95
CA ASN A 290 13.45 -12.21 1.79
C ASN A 290 13.08 -13.68 1.73
N THR A 291 13.18 -14.35 2.88
CA THR A 291 12.99 -15.81 3.02
C THR A 291 11.53 -16.16 3.32
N ARG A 292 10.62 -15.58 2.53
CA ARG A 292 9.17 -15.69 2.68
C ARG A 292 8.45 -15.36 1.38
N LEU A 293 7.14 -15.59 1.37
CA LEU A 293 6.27 -15.01 0.36
C LEU A 293 6.25 -13.48 0.51
N GLN A 294 6.32 -12.73 -0.58
CA GLN A 294 6.22 -11.27 -0.56
C GLN A 294 4.75 -10.81 -0.63
N VAL A 295 4.48 -9.60 -0.17
CA VAL A 295 3.16 -8.94 -0.27
C VAL A 295 2.73 -8.90 -1.73
N GLU A 296 3.63 -8.47 -2.60
CA GLU A 296 3.48 -8.21 -4.04
C GLU A 296 3.60 -9.45 -4.94
N HIS A 297 3.51 -10.66 -4.36
CA HIS A 297 3.50 -11.89 -5.15
C HIS A 297 2.40 -11.96 -6.23
N PRO A 298 1.23 -11.30 -6.06
CA PRO A 298 0.16 -11.38 -7.05
C PRO A 298 0.55 -10.89 -8.44
N VAL A 299 1.42 -9.88 -8.59
CA VAL A 299 1.83 -9.42 -9.93
C VAL A 299 2.64 -10.49 -10.66
N THR A 300 3.48 -11.25 -9.94
CA THR A 300 4.18 -12.41 -10.52
C THR A 300 3.20 -13.51 -10.92
N GLU A 301 2.22 -13.81 -10.07
CA GLU A 301 1.18 -14.81 -10.39
C GLU A 301 0.39 -14.44 -11.64
N MET A 302 0.02 -13.16 -11.79
CA MET A 302 -0.75 -12.69 -12.93
C MET A 302 0.00 -12.80 -14.27
N ILE A 303 1.31 -12.54 -14.29
CA ILE A 303 2.11 -12.62 -15.51
C ILE A 303 2.62 -14.03 -15.83
N THR A 304 2.68 -14.92 -14.84
CA THR A 304 3.17 -16.31 -15.03
C THR A 304 2.04 -17.33 -15.13
N GLY A 305 0.86 -17.02 -14.62
CA GLY A 305 -0.25 -17.96 -14.49
C GLY A 305 -0.06 -19.00 -13.37
N LEU A 306 0.91 -18.80 -12.49
CA LEU A 306 1.22 -19.72 -11.39
C LEU A 306 0.55 -19.25 -10.10
N ASP A 307 0.26 -20.16 -9.17
CA ASP A 307 -0.13 -19.86 -7.79
C ASP A 307 1.04 -20.19 -6.85
N LEU A 308 1.68 -19.15 -6.31
CA LEU A 308 2.84 -19.32 -5.44
C LEU A 308 2.49 -20.00 -4.11
N VAL A 309 1.30 -19.76 -3.57
CA VAL A 309 0.83 -20.41 -2.34
C VAL A 309 0.63 -21.91 -2.58
N GLU A 310 0.07 -22.30 -3.71
CA GLU A 310 -0.05 -23.72 -4.10
C GLU A 310 1.32 -24.38 -4.20
N LEU A 311 2.27 -23.73 -4.90
CA LEU A 311 3.63 -24.25 -5.04
C LEU A 311 4.32 -24.40 -3.68
N MET A 312 4.16 -23.43 -2.77
CA MET A 312 4.71 -23.53 -1.40
C MET A 312 4.14 -24.73 -0.64
N ILE A 313 2.84 -24.96 -0.71
CA ILE A 313 2.18 -26.10 -0.06
C ILE A 313 2.69 -27.42 -0.64
N ARG A 314 2.81 -27.54 -1.97
CA ARG A 314 3.31 -28.73 -2.65
C ARG A 314 4.77 -29.02 -2.28
N VAL A 315 5.62 -28.00 -2.29
CA VAL A 315 7.04 -28.14 -1.88
C VAL A 315 7.14 -28.56 -0.42
N ALA A 316 6.36 -27.97 0.47
CA ALA A 316 6.34 -28.36 1.88
C ALA A 316 5.90 -29.80 2.08
N ALA A 317 4.98 -30.31 1.26
CA ALA A 317 4.55 -31.71 1.23
C ALA A 317 5.61 -32.66 0.61
N GLY A 318 6.74 -32.14 0.13
CA GLY A 318 7.84 -32.95 -0.43
C GLY A 318 7.75 -33.21 -1.94
N GLU A 319 6.81 -32.57 -2.63
CA GLU A 319 6.68 -32.65 -4.09
C GLU A 319 7.85 -31.92 -4.79
N ARG A 320 8.19 -32.37 -5.98
CA ARG A 320 9.09 -31.65 -6.89
C ARG A 320 8.34 -30.51 -7.54
N LEU A 321 9.07 -29.45 -7.91
CA LEU A 321 8.48 -28.37 -8.73
C LEU A 321 7.92 -29.01 -10.04
N PRO A 322 6.68 -28.66 -10.42
CA PRO A 322 6.01 -29.23 -11.58
C PRO A 322 6.49 -28.63 -12.91
N LEU A 323 7.46 -27.73 -12.89
CA LEU A 323 7.97 -26.99 -14.06
C LEU A 323 9.47 -26.77 -13.94
N ALA A 324 10.14 -26.70 -15.09
CA ALA A 324 11.53 -26.31 -15.25
C ALA A 324 11.63 -24.81 -15.60
N GLN A 325 12.85 -24.23 -15.53
CA GLN A 325 13.08 -22.83 -15.91
C GLN A 325 12.64 -22.51 -17.34
N SER A 326 12.77 -23.46 -18.27
CA SER A 326 12.34 -23.30 -19.68
C SER A 326 10.82 -23.17 -19.86
N ASP A 327 10.05 -23.60 -18.86
CA ASP A 327 8.59 -23.60 -18.91
C ASP A 327 8.00 -22.28 -18.41
N VAL A 328 8.82 -21.49 -17.68
CA VAL A 328 8.42 -20.17 -17.17
C VAL A 328 8.28 -19.19 -18.33
N LYS A 329 7.08 -18.65 -18.49
CA LYS A 329 6.77 -17.63 -19.49
C LYS A 329 6.14 -16.42 -18.81
N LEU A 330 6.60 -15.25 -19.19
CA LEU A 330 6.00 -13.99 -18.77
C LEU A 330 5.02 -13.53 -19.83
N ASN A 331 3.76 -13.33 -19.46
CA ASN A 331 2.68 -12.94 -20.36
C ASN A 331 2.02 -11.65 -19.87
N GLY A 332 2.03 -10.63 -20.72
CA GLY A 332 1.41 -9.34 -20.42
C GLY A 332 2.14 -8.57 -19.33
N TRP A 333 1.39 -7.77 -18.60
CA TRP A 333 1.87 -6.85 -17.57
C TRP A 333 0.87 -6.76 -16.42
N ALA A 334 1.36 -6.78 -15.19
CA ALA A 334 0.52 -6.62 -14.00
C ALA A 334 0.97 -5.43 -13.16
N VAL A 335 0.01 -4.73 -12.56
CA VAL A 335 0.22 -3.61 -11.63
C VAL A 335 -0.55 -3.89 -10.36
N GLU A 336 0.10 -3.74 -9.21
CA GLU A 336 -0.49 -3.83 -7.88
C GLU A 336 -0.47 -2.46 -7.22
N SER A 337 -1.54 -2.10 -6.53
CA SER A 337 -1.61 -0.95 -5.63
C SER A 337 -1.99 -1.41 -4.24
N ARG A 338 -1.21 -1.01 -3.24
CA ARG A 338 -1.53 -1.27 -1.83
C ARG A 338 -2.50 -0.24 -1.31
N VAL A 339 -3.74 -0.66 -1.09
CA VAL A 339 -4.78 0.19 -0.49
C VAL A 339 -4.63 0.18 1.02
N TYR A 340 -4.28 1.33 1.58
CA TYR A 340 -4.03 1.52 3.00
C TYR A 340 -5.05 2.45 3.65
N ALA A 341 -5.38 2.17 4.91
CA ALA A 341 -6.14 3.05 5.80
C ALA A 341 -5.23 4.19 6.31
N GLU A 342 -4.88 5.11 5.42
CA GLU A 342 -3.98 6.24 5.67
C GLU A 342 -4.53 7.50 4.99
N ASP A 343 -4.38 8.65 5.62
CA ASP A 343 -4.76 9.93 5.04
C ASP A 343 -3.58 10.57 4.28
N PRO A 344 -3.55 10.53 2.93
CA PRO A 344 -2.44 11.06 2.15
C PRO A 344 -2.32 12.59 2.26
N THR A 345 -3.41 13.31 2.56
CA THR A 345 -3.40 14.77 2.72
C THR A 345 -2.82 15.22 4.07
N ARG A 346 -2.73 14.28 5.02
CA ARG A 346 -2.15 14.49 6.35
C ARG A 346 -0.86 13.67 6.53
N ASN A 347 0.01 13.68 5.51
CA ASN A 347 1.28 12.96 5.52
C ASN A 347 1.13 11.46 5.80
N PHE A 348 0.05 10.85 5.29
CA PHE A 348 -0.28 9.44 5.42
C PHE A 348 -0.43 8.98 6.88
N LEU A 349 -1.06 9.79 7.70
CA LEU A 349 -1.43 9.39 9.04
C LEU A 349 -2.39 8.19 8.99
N PRO A 350 -2.17 7.15 9.82
CA PRO A 350 -3.08 6.03 9.92
C PRO A 350 -4.50 6.46 10.28
N SER A 351 -5.47 5.81 9.68
CA SER A 351 -6.90 6.02 9.95
C SER A 351 -7.51 4.71 10.42
N ILE A 352 -8.09 4.72 11.59
CA ILE A 352 -8.77 3.55 12.17
C ILE A 352 -10.26 3.80 12.26
N GLY A 353 -11.05 2.75 12.34
CA GLY A 353 -12.50 2.83 12.50
C GLY A 353 -13.24 1.79 11.69
N ARG A 354 -14.58 1.95 11.64
CA ARG A 354 -15.46 1.04 10.93
C ARG A 354 -15.60 1.45 9.47
N LEU A 355 -15.53 0.47 8.57
CA LEU A 355 -15.84 0.63 7.16
C LEU A 355 -17.36 0.73 6.99
N THR A 356 -17.88 1.93 6.77
CA THR A 356 -19.32 2.16 6.56
C THR A 356 -19.75 1.89 5.13
N VAL A 357 -18.80 1.96 4.19
CA VAL A 357 -18.91 1.51 2.81
C VAL A 357 -17.62 0.77 2.46
N TYR A 358 -17.75 -0.41 1.91
CA TYR A 358 -16.65 -1.15 1.30
C TYR A 358 -17.15 -1.85 0.04
N GLN A 359 -16.95 -1.20 -1.08
CA GLN A 359 -17.35 -1.71 -2.39
C GLN A 359 -16.13 -1.74 -3.30
N PRO A 360 -15.40 -2.87 -3.37
CA PRO A 360 -14.30 -3.05 -4.31
C PRO A 360 -14.81 -3.10 -5.75
N PRO A 361 -13.92 -2.90 -6.75
CA PRO A 361 -14.26 -3.16 -8.14
C PRO A 361 -14.62 -4.63 -8.35
N GLU A 362 -15.38 -4.90 -9.39
CA GLU A 362 -15.73 -6.27 -9.78
C GLU A 362 -14.44 -7.03 -10.18
N GLU A 363 -14.24 -8.23 -9.60
CA GLU A 363 -13.11 -9.09 -9.91
C GLU A 363 -13.39 -9.92 -11.18
N GLY A 364 -12.34 -10.17 -11.97
CA GLY A 364 -12.40 -10.99 -13.16
C GLY A 364 -12.06 -10.24 -14.44
N PRO A 365 -12.49 -10.75 -15.61
CA PRO A 365 -12.20 -10.14 -16.91
C PRO A 365 -12.88 -8.77 -17.09
N GLU A 366 -12.11 -7.77 -17.50
CA GLU A 366 -12.57 -6.44 -17.91
C GLU A 366 -12.05 -6.15 -19.32
N GLY A 367 -12.78 -6.57 -20.35
CA GLY A 367 -12.29 -6.58 -21.73
C GLY A 367 -11.07 -7.49 -21.88
N ASP A 368 -9.93 -6.94 -22.31
CA ASP A 368 -8.66 -7.67 -22.41
C ASP A 368 -7.84 -7.66 -21.09
N ALA A 369 -8.34 -6.97 -20.08
CA ALA A 369 -7.69 -6.89 -18.75
C ALA A 369 -8.34 -7.86 -17.75
N ILE A 370 -7.68 -8.07 -16.62
CA ILE A 370 -8.17 -8.85 -15.48
C ILE A 370 -7.99 -8.01 -14.23
N VAL A 371 -9.03 -7.90 -13.41
CA VAL A 371 -9.01 -7.25 -12.10
C VAL A 371 -9.04 -8.31 -11.00
N ARG A 372 -8.17 -8.15 -10.00
CA ARG A 372 -8.08 -9.00 -8.79
C ARG A 372 -8.00 -8.10 -7.55
N ASN A 373 -8.71 -8.48 -6.50
CA ASN A 373 -8.67 -7.77 -5.22
C ASN A 373 -8.41 -8.76 -4.07
N ASP A 374 -7.18 -8.74 -3.54
CA ASP A 374 -6.84 -9.53 -2.35
C ASP A 374 -7.12 -8.67 -1.11
N THR A 375 -8.14 -9.03 -0.36
CA THR A 375 -8.62 -8.28 0.82
C THR A 375 -8.88 -9.18 2.03
N GLY A 376 -8.75 -8.59 3.22
CA GLY A 376 -9.07 -9.24 4.48
C GLY A 376 -10.17 -8.54 5.27
N VAL A 377 -10.90 -7.61 4.64
CA VAL A 377 -11.96 -6.82 5.26
C VAL A 377 -13.23 -6.85 4.40
N GLU A 378 -14.34 -6.46 5.00
CA GLU A 378 -15.66 -6.32 4.36
C GLU A 378 -16.39 -5.11 4.92
N GLU A 379 -17.51 -4.73 4.31
CA GLU A 379 -18.35 -3.64 4.80
C GLU A 379 -18.85 -3.96 6.22
N GLY A 380 -18.77 -2.98 7.12
CA GLY A 380 -19.05 -3.14 8.54
C GLY A 380 -17.86 -3.60 9.37
N GLY A 381 -16.78 -4.07 8.74
CA GLY A 381 -15.53 -4.45 9.41
C GLY A 381 -14.81 -3.26 10.04
N GLU A 382 -13.86 -3.53 10.93
CA GLU A 382 -13.11 -2.51 11.66
C GLU A 382 -11.61 -2.58 11.34
N ILE A 383 -11.01 -1.43 11.06
CA ILE A 383 -9.56 -1.28 10.95
C ILE A 383 -9.01 -0.98 12.34
N ALA A 384 -8.31 -1.97 12.92
CA ALA A 384 -7.81 -1.90 14.29
C ALA A 384 -6.45 -1.20 14.37
N ILE A 385 -6.21 -0.52 15.50
CA ILE A 385 -4.95 0.17 15.79
C ILE A 385 -3.73 -0.77 15.93
N HIS A 386 -3.97 -2.06 16.19
CA HIS A 386 -2.94 -3.00 16.61
C HIS A 386 -2.11 -3.60 15.47
N TYR A 387 -2.54 -3.42 14.21
CA TYR A 387 -2.00 -4.12 13.06
C TYR A 387 -1.67 -3.17 11.91
N ASP A 388 -1.16 -3.75 10.82
CA ASP A 388 -0.87 -3.02 9.59
C ASP A 388 -2.16 -2.39 9.02
N PRO A 389 -2.11 -1.16 8.48
CA PRO A 389 -3.26 -0.45 7.93
C PRO A 389 -3.72 -0.97 6.56
N MET A 390 -3.18 -2.07 6.05
CA MET A 390 -3.53 -2.60 4.73
C MET A 390 -4.98 -3.08 4.69
N ILE A 391 -5.75 -2.49 3.77
CA ILE A 391 -7.14 -2.85 3.50
C ILE A 391 -7.21 -3.92 2.42
N ALA A 392 -6.48 -3.70 1.31
CA ALA A 392 -6.50 -4.57 0.15
C ALA A 392 -5.25 -4.38 -0.72
N LYS A 393 -4.99 -5.36 -1.56
CA LYS A 393 -4.10 -5.28 -2.72
C LYS A 393 -4.95 -5.34 -3.96
N LEU A 394 -5.04 -4.23 -4.67
CA LEU A 394 -5.74 -4.16 -5.94
C LEU A 394 -4.72 -4.43 -7.05
N VAL A 395 -4.97 -5.45 -7.85
CA VAL A 395 -4.07 -5.93 -8.89
C VAL A 395 -4.80 -5.97 -10.23
N THR A 396 -4.17 -5.44 -11.27
CA THR A 396 -4.70 -5.56 -12.63
C THR A 396 -3.66 -6.12 -13.57
N TRP A 397 -4.11 -6.94 -14.51
CA TRP A 397 -3.29 -7.48 -15.57
C TRP A 397 -3.87 -7.08 -16.94
N ALA A 398 -3.00 -6.81 -17.91
CA ALA A 398 -3.39 -6.60 -19.31
C ALA A 398 -2.25 -7.02 -20.25
N PRO A 399 -2.51 -7.15 -21.58
CA PRO A 399 -1.48 -7.51 -22.55
C PRO A 399 -0.30 -6.52 -22.63
N THR A 400 -0.50 -5.26 -22.25
CA THR A 400 0.53 -4.20 -22.28
C THR A 400 0.55 -3.42 -20.98
N ARG A 401 1.71 -2.80 -20.65
CA ARG A 401 1.88 -1.97 -19.46
C ARG A 401 0.84 -0.85 -19.37
N LEU A 402 0.67 -0.07 -20.44
CA LEU A 402 -0.27 1.04 -20.42
C LEU A 402 -1.72 0.57 -20.24
N ALA A 403 -2.11 -0.55 -20.85
CA ALA A 403 -3.43 -1.11 -20.66
C ALA A 403 -3.65 -1.60 -19.20
N ALA A 404 -2.64 -2.17 -18.56
CA ALA A 404 -2.70 -2.56 -17.15
C ALA A 404 -2.85 -1.32 -16.24
N ILE A 405 -2.07 -0.25 -16.49
CA ILE A 405 -2.19 1.03 -15.77
C ILE A 405 -3.58 1.65 -15.94
N GLU A 406 -4.15 1.61 -17.15
CA GLU A 406 -5.49 2.15 -17.43
C GLU A 406 -6.59 1.34 -16.74
N SER A 407 -6.46 0.01 -16.72
CA SER A 407 -7.36 -0.85 -15.94
C SER A 407 -7.22 -0.58 -14.45
N GLN A 408 -5.99 -0.42 -13.93
CA GLN A 408 -5.75 -0.07 -12.53
C GLN A 408 -6.38 1.27 -12.15
N ALA A 409 -6.25 2.28 -12.99
CA ALA A 409 -6.87 3.59 -12.77
C ALA A 409 -8.40 3.49 -12.68
N ARG A 410 -9.05 2.74 -13.61
CA ARG A 410 -10.50 2.52 -13.55
C ARG A 410 -10.93 1.72 -12.32
N ALA A 411 -10.17 0.69 -11.97
CA ALA A 411 -10.44 -0.13 -10.79
C ALA A 411 -10.32 0.68 -9.48
N LEU A 412 -9.34 1.59 -9.37
CA LEU A 412 -9.22 2.53 -8.24
C LEU A 412 -10.39 3.52 -8.18
N ASP A 413 -10.82 4.06 -9.32
CA ASP A 413 -11.99 4.95 -9.38
C ASP A 413 -13.30 4.22 -9.02
N ALA A 414 -13.38 2.90 -9.28
CA ALA A 414 -14.52 2.07 -8.91
C ALA A 414 -14.49 1.56 -7.47
N PHE A 415 -13.39 1.77 -6.74
CA PHE A 415 -13.21 1.27 -5.39
C PHE A 415 -13.71 2.26 -4.34
N ALA A 416 -14.94 2.12 -3.88
CA ALA A 416 -15.53 2.99 -2.87
C ALA A 416 -15.26 2.48 -1.45
N ILE A 417 -14.68 3.33 -0.62
CA ILE A 417 -14.47 3.11 0.81
C ILE A 417 -14.94 4.36 1.56
N ASP A 418 -15.72 4.18 2.64
CA ASP A 418 -16.10 5.28 3.54
C ASP A 418 -16.08 4.80 5.01
N GLY A 419 -16.13 5.75 5.94
CA GLY A 419 -15.99 5.53 7.38
C GLY A 419 -14.58 5.77 7.91
N ILE A 420 -13.57 5.66 7.06
CA ILE A 420 -12.16 5.93 7.34
C ILE A 420 -11.52 6.76 6.22
N ARG A 421 -10.30 7.26 6.46
CA ARG A 421 -9.45 7.80 5.39
C ARG A 421 -8.62 6.68 4.76
N HIS A 422 -8.35 6.80 3.46
CA HIS A 422 -7.60 5.81 2.68
C HIS A 422 -6.78 6.50 1.60
N ASN A 423 -5.78 5.78 1.07
CA ASN A 423 -4.82 6.34 0.10
C ASN A 423 -5.26 6.21 -1.38
N ILE A 424 -6.47 5.74 -1.69
CA ILE A 424 -6.96 5.60 -3.08
C ILE A 424 -6.82 6.88 -3.90
N PRO A 425 -7.13 8.11 -3.38
CA PRO A 425 -6.93 9.34 -4.16
C PRO A 425 -5.48 9.53 -4.62
N PHE A 426 -4.53 9.20 -3.76
CA PHE A 426 -3.10 9.26 -4.07
C PHE A 426 -2.70 8.19 -5.11
N LEU A 427 -3.17 6.95 -4.95
CA LEU A 427 -2.92 5.87 -5.91
C LEU A 427 -3.48 6.21 -7.30
N ALA A 428 -4.69 6.76 -7.38
CA ALA A 428 -5.30 7.17 -8.63
C ALA A 428 -4.52 8.34 -9.30
N ALA A 429 -4.02 9.29 -8.51
CA ALA A 429 -3.17 10.37 -9.02
C ALA A 429 -1.84 9.83 -9.57
N LEU A 430 -1.24 8.82 -8.92
CA LEU A 430 -0.04 8.15 -9.41
C LEU A 430 -0.29 7.44 -10.75
N MET A 431 -1.44 6.76 -10.92
CA MET A 431 -1.79 6.11 -12.20
C MET A 431 -1.90 7.11 -13.36
N ALA A 432 -2.31 8.34 -13.07
CA ALA A 432 -2.38 9.42 -14.06
C ALA A 432 -1.03 10.14 -14.29
N HIS A 433 -0.05 9.94 -13.43
CA HIS A 433 1.21 10.70 -13.44
C HIS A 433 2.06 10.39 -14.69
N PRO A 434 2.50 11.40 -15.48
CA PRO A 434 3.24 11.17 -16.73
C PRO A 434 4.53 10.34 -16.53
N ARG A 435 5.34 10.69 -15.55
CA ARG A 435 6.60 10.01 -15.24
C ARG A 435 6.39 8.52 -14.89
N TRP A 436 5.30 8.17 -14.16
CA TRP A 436 4.90 6.79 -13.93
C TRP A 436 4.52 6.08 -15.23
N ARG A 437 3.68 6.70 -16.05
CA ARG A 437 3.22 6.14 -17.33
C ARG A 437 4.36 5.90 -18.33
N GLU A 438 5.39 6.75 -18.31
CA GLU A 438 6.61 6.63 -19.11
C GLU A 438 7.57 5.55 -18.58
N GLY A 439 7.38 5.08 -17.34
CA GLY A 439 8.28 4.11 -16.72
C GLY A 439 9.60 4.72 -16.22
N ASN A 440 9.65 6.03 -16.06
CA ASN A 440 10.82 6.75 -15.54
C ASN A 440 10.76 6.80 -13.99
N LEU A 441 11.20 5.75 -13.35
CA LEU A 441 11.01 5.49 -11.93
C LEU A 441 12.31 5.56 -11.14
N SER A 442 12.20 5.89 -9.86
CA SER A 442 13.27 5.80 -8.86
C SER A 442 12.64 5.58 -7.48
N THR A 443 13.44 5.14 -6.50
CA THR A 443 12.95 5.04 -5.11
C THR A 443 12.68 6.42 -4.49
N GLY A 444 13.18 7.49 -5.09
CA GLY A 444 12.92 8.89 -4.73
C GLY A 444 11.64 9.48 -5.33
N PHE A 445 10.97 8.76 -6.25
CA PHE A 445 9.85 9.27 -7.03
C PHE A 445 8.83 10.07 -6.22
N ILE A 446 8.30 9.50 -5.13
CA ILE A 446 7.25 10.15 -4.33
C ILE A 446 7.77 11.44 -3.66
N ALA A 447 9.00 11.42 -3.15
CA ALA A 447 9.59 12.60 -2.52
C ALA A 447 9.91 13.72 -3.52
N GLU A 448 10.25 13.34 -4.75
CA GLU A 448 10.55 14.29 -5.84
C GLU A 448 9.30 14.92 -6.42
N GLU A 449 8.24 14.13 -6.65
CA GLU A 449 7.01 14.60 -7.29
C GLU A 449 6.01 15.22 -6.30
N PHE A 450 6.11 14.88 -5.01
CA PHE A 450 5.25 15.39 -3.94
C PHE A 450 6.04 15.94 -2.75
N PRO A 451 6.95 16.93 -2.95
CA PRO A 451 7.84 17.43 -1.90
C PRO A 451 7.09 18.10 -0.73
N GLU A 452 5.96 18.74 -1.02
CA GLU A 452 5.09 19.37 -0.02
C GLU A 452 4.01 18.41 0.54
N GLY A 453 4.09 17.13 0.19
CA GLY A 453 3.04 16.13 0.47
C GLY A 453 1.95 16.10 -0.60
N PHE A 454 1.01 15.19 -0.43
CA PHE A 454 -0.06 15.00 -1.41
C PHE A 454 -1.23 15.94 -1.16
N THR A 455 -1.64 16.64 -2.19
CA THR A 455 -2.94 17.32 -2.27
C THR A 455 -3.66 16.81 -3.51
N ALA A 456 -4.93 16.42 -3.36
CA ALA A 456 -5.72 15.97 -4.50
C ALA A 456 -5.77 17.09 -5.56
N PRO A 457 -5.43 16.81 -6.82
CA PRO A 457 -5.45 17.82 -7.85
C PRO A 457 -6.89 18.32 -8.10
N GLU A 458 -7.02 19.59 -8.42
CA GLU A 458 -8.30 20.11 -8.92
C GLU A 458 -8.61 19.47 -10.29
N PRO A 459 -9.89 19.16 -10.56
CA PRO A 459 -10.26 18.64 -11.87
C PRO A 459 -10.04 19.67 -12.96
N GLU A 460 -9.28 19.31 -13.97
CA GLU A 460 -8.99 20.14 -15.14
C GLU A 460 -9.21 19.38 -16.46
N GLY A 461 -9.31 20.11 -17.57
CA GLY A 461 -9.39 19.54 -18.93
C GLY A 461 -10.51 18.50 -19.07
N GLU A 462 -10.18 17.33 -19.60
CA GLU A 462 -11.14 16.22 -19.79
C GLU A 462 -11.72 15.67 -18.48
N ILE A 463 -10.94 15.64 -17.41
CA ILE A 463 -11.39 15.16 -16.08
C ILE A 463 -12.53 16.07 -15.59
N ALA A 464 -12.33 17.38 -15.62
CA ALA A 464 -13.36 18.35 -15.22
C ALA A 464 -14.63 18.24 -16.09
N ARG A 465 -14.47 18.08 -17.40
CA ARG A 465 -15.60 17.92 -18.34
C ARG A 465 -16.41 16.66 -18.03
N ARG A 466 -15.75 15.51 -17.78
CA ARG A 466 -16.41 14.27 -17.40
C ARG A 466 -17.13 14.38 -16.06
N MET A 467 -16.49 14.97 -15.07
CA MET A 467 -17.09 15.18 -13.74
C MET A 467 -18.28 16.13 -13.82
N ALA A 468 -18.20 17.20 -14.60
CA ALA A 468 -19.32 18.14 -14.83
C ALA A 468 -20.48 17.47 -15.57
N ALA A 469 -20.20 16.67 -16.61
CA ALA A 469 -21.22 15.93 -17.33
C ALA A 469 -21.91 14.88 -16.45
N ALA A 470 -21.15 14.16 -15.62
CA ALA A 470 -21.69 13.22 -14.63
C ALA A 470 -22.58 13.93 -13.61
N ALA A 471 -22.12 15.07 -13.05
CA ALA A 471 -22.90 15.88 -12.10
C ALA A 471 -24.25 16.33 -12.71
N ALA A 472 -24.23 16.81 -13.94
CA ALA A 472 -25.44 17.22 -14.67
C ALA A 472 -26.39 16.02 -14.90
N ALA A 473 -25.85 14.86 -15.26
CA ALA A 473 -26.63 13.63 -15.43
C ALA A 473 -27.23 13.12 -14.11
N ILE A 474 -26.45 13.17 -13.02
CA ILE A 474 -26.91 12.84 -11.65
C ILE A 474 -28.05 13.77 -11.23
N ASP A 475 -27.91 15.09 -11.40
CA ASP A 475 -28.97 16.07 -11.10
C ASP A 475 -30.22 15.78 -11.93
N HIS A 476 -30.07 15.48 -13.22
CA HIS A 476 -31.19 15.10 -14.08
C HIS A 476 -31.92 13.86 -13.54
N LYS A 477 -31.21 12.79 -13.17
CA LYS A 477 -31.81 11.57 -12.60
C LYS A 477 -32.50 11.86 -11.27
N LEU A 478 -31.91 12.66 -10.39
CA LEU A 478 -32.52 13.09 -9.13
C LEU A 478 -33.82 13.89 -9.36
N ASN A 479 -33.83 14.78 -10.35
CA ASN A 479 -35.02 15.54 -10.71
C ASN A 479 -36.12 14.66 -11.35
N GLN A 480 -35.74 13.68 -12.17
CA GLN A 480 -36.69 12.69 -12.67
C GLN A 480 -37.32 11.87 -11.54
N ARG A 481 -36.54 11.47 -10.55
CA ARG A 481 -37.04 10.76 -9.37
C ARG A 481 -38.09 11.60 -8.60
N LYS A 482 -37.91 12.92 -8.49
CA LYS A 482 -38.88 13.83 -7.84
C LYS A 482 -40.26 13.75 -8.50
N ARG A 483 -40.32 13.54 -9.84
CA ARG A 483 -41.60 13.35 -10.57
C ARG A 483 -42.28 12.03 -10.24
N GLY A 484 -41.52 11.01 -9.83
CA GLY A 484 -42.04 9.69 -9.49
C GLY A 484 -42.56 9.56 -8.05
N ILE A 485 -42.38 10.59 -7.20
CA ILE A 485 -42.84 10.55 -5.79
C ILE A 485 -44.33 10.73 -5.74
N SER A 486 -45.05 9.75 -5.19
CA SER A 486 -46.51 9.80 -4.96
C SER A 486 -46.86 10.66 -3.73
N GLY A 487 -48.11 11.12 -3.65
CA GLY A 487 -48.63 11.86 -2.51
C GLY A 487 -48.16 13.32 -2.40
N GLN A 488 -47.63 13.90 -3.46
CA GLN A 488 -47.28 15.31 -3.50
C GLN A 488 -48.53 16.20 -3.56
N MET A 489 -48.48 17.40 -2.94
CA MET A 489 -49.59 18.38 -2.97
C MET A 489 -49.88 18.92 -4.39
N ARG A 490 -48.91 18.86 -5.30
CA ARG A 490 -49.04 19.24 -6.71
C ARG A 490 -48.85 18.01 -7.57
N ASP A 491 -49.54 17.95 -8.70
CA ASP A 491 -49.33 16.90 -9.69
C ASP A 491 -47.85 16.87 -10.13
N PRO A 492 -47.12 15.75 -9.89
CA PRO A 492 -45.72 15.64 -10.26
C PRO A 492 -45.45 15.82 -11.76
N SER A 493 -46.45 15.53 -12.62
CA SER A 493 -46.33 15.72 -14.06
C SER A 493 -46.20 17.19 -14.47
N LEU A 494 -46.63 18.11 -13.62
CA LEU A 494 -46.50 19.55 -13.81
C LEU A 494 -45.13 20.11 -13.40
N LEU A 495 -44.27 19.29 -12.79
CA LEU A 495 -42.91 19.71 -12.45
C LEU A 495 -42.08 19.85 -13.73
N HIS A 496 -41.73 21.08 -14.05
CA HIS A 496 -40.84 21.41 -15.17
C HIS A 496 -39.43 21.64 -14.64
N PHE A 497 -38.47 20.97 -15.23
CA PHE A 497 -37.06 21.21 -14.97
C PHE A 497 -36.44 21.85 -16.22
N GLU A 498 -35.81 23.00 -16.01
CA GLU A 498 -35.09 23.69 -17.08
C GLU A 498 -33.99 22.77 -17.65
N ARG A 499 -33.75 22.84 -18.96
CA ARG A 499 -32.68 22.10 -19.61
C ARG A 499 -31.32 22.73 -19.39
N ASP A 500 -31.31 24.07 -19.34
CA ASP A 500 -30.10 24.83 -19.13
C ASP A 500 -29.68 24.73 -17.65
N ARG A 501 -28.46 24.33 -17.44
CA ARG A 501 -27.83 24.16 -16.12
C ARG A 501 -26.48 24.83 -16.08
N VAL A 502 -26.05 25.16 -14.88
CA VAL A 502 -24.68 25.58 -14.58
C VAL A 502 -24.14 24.62 -13.52
N VAL A 503 -23.14 23.84 -13.89
CA VAL A 503 -22.42 22.99 -12.96
C VAL A 503 -21.30 23.82 -12.35
N LEU A 504 -21.36 24.04 -11.03
CA LEU A 504 -20.27 24.63 -10.28
C LEU A 504 -19.41 23.49 -9.75
N LEU A 505 -18.17 23.35 -10.27
CA LEU A 505 -17.22 22.30 -9.93
C LEU A 505 -15.89 22.95 -9.53
N ALA A 506 -15.39 22.69 -8.32
CA ALA A 506 -14.16 23.29 -7.79
C ALA A 506 -14.13 24.84 -7.97
N GLY A 507 -15.25 25.51 -7.71
CA GLY A 507 -15.36 26.99 -7.85
C GLY A 507 -15.46 27.50 -9.30
N ARG A 508 -15.33 26.63 -10.31
CA ARG A 508 -15.44 26.97 -11.74
C ARG A 508 -16.85 26.64 -12.26
N SER A 509 -17.38 27.48 -13.12
CA SER A 509 -18.73 27.33 -13.72
C SER A 509 -18.65 26.68 -15.09
N TYR A 510 -19.43 25.61 -15.28
CA TYR A 510 -19.60 24.89 -16.55
C TYR A 510 -21.04 24.99 -17.00
N PRO A 511 -21.41 25.96 -17.88
CA PRO A 511 -22.74 26.05 -18.42
C PRO A 511 -22.99 24.87 -19.39
N VAL A 512 -24.10 24.17 -19.21
CA VAL A 512 -24.48 23.00 -20.03
C VAL A 512 -25.97 22.99 -20.30
N THR A 513 -26.36 22.38 -21.43
CA THR A 513 -27.75 22.04 -21.72
C THR A 513 -27.93 20.52 -21.59
N VAL A 514 -28.96 20.10 -20.86
CA VAL A 514 -29.20 18.67 -20.53
C VAL A 514 -30.47 18.20 -21.24
N GLU A 515 -30.36 17.20 -22.10
CA GLU A 515 -31.48 16.60 -22.81
C GLU A 515 -31.56 15.08 -22.57
N ALA A 516 -32.74 14.60 -22.16
CA ALA A 516 -33.00 13.18 -22.05
C ALA A 516 -33.14 12.55 -23.44
N ARG A 517 -32.53 11.39 -23.65
CA ARG A 517 -32.72 10.48 -24.79
C ARG A 517 -33.23 9.15 -24.26
N ALA A 518 -33.54 8.20 -25.18
CA ALA A 518 -34.12 6.90 -24.80
C ALA A 518 -33.27 6.17 -23.75
N ASP A 519 -31.97 6.02 -24.00
CA ASP A 519 -31.04 5.24 -23.18
C ASP A 519 -29.84 6.05 -22.65
N ALA A 520 -29.85 7.39 -22.83
CA ALA A 520 -28.76 8.26 -22.50
C ALA A 520 -29.23 9.68 -22.13
N ILE A 521 -28.33 10.47 -21.62
CA ILE A 521 -28.49 11.91 -21.38
C ILE A 521 -27.49 12.63 -22.27
N LEU A 522 -27.93 13.56 -23.10
CA LEU A 522 -27.04 14.42 -23.86
C LEU A 522 -26.73 15.66 -23.02
N VAL A 523 -25.46 15.87 -22.73
CA VAL A 523 -24.94 17.07 -22.07
C VAL A 523 -24.16 17.87 -23.10
N THR A 524 -24.68 19.05 -23.46
CA THR A 524 -24.04 19.93 -24.44
C THR A 524 -23.38 21.09 -23.71
N GLU A 525 -22.09 21.29 -23.90
CA GLU A 525 -21.30 22.37 -23.33
C GLU A 525 -21.53 23.69 -24.07
N ALA A 526 -21.08 24.80 -23.49
CA ALA A 526 -21.27 26.14 -24.07
C ALA A 526 -20.58 26.34 -25.43
N ASP A 527 -19.52 25.58 -25.73
CA ASP A 527 -18.83 25.59 -27.02
C ASP A 527 -19.51 24.74 -28.10
N GLY A 528 -20.64 24.11 -27.75
CA GLY A 528 -21.39 23.22 -28.65
C GLY A 528 -20.91 21.75 -28.60
N THR A 529 -19.89 21.42 -27.82
CA THR A 529 -19.46 20.02 -27.68
C THR A 529 -20.53 19.23 -26.93
N ALA A 530 -20.97 18.14 -27.57
CA ALA A 530 -22.01 17.27 -27.02
C ALA A 530 -21.41 15.98 -26.50
N LEU A 531 -21.67 15.67 -25.23
CA LEU A 531 -21.27 14.44 -24.55
C LEU A 531 -22.52 13.58 -24.31
N GLU A 532 -22.53 12.40 -24.86
CA GLU A 532 -23.52 11.39 -24.53
C GLU A 532 -23.12 10.68 -23.23
N VAL A 533 -24.03 10.69 -22.24
CA VAL A 533 -23.84 10.13 -20.92
C VAL A 533 -24.84 8.99 -20.71
N ALA A 534 -24.37 7.76 -20.62
CA ALA A 534 -25.20 6.59 -20.37
C ALA A 534 -24.74 5.87 -19.09
N SER A 535 -25.68 5.54 -18.19
CA SER A 535 -25.38 4.90 -16.92
C SER A 535 -26.64 4.29 -16.28
N GLU A 536 -26.48 3.13 -15.70
CA GLU A 536 -27.48 2.46 -14.86
C GLU A 536 -27.46 2.93 -13.40
N TRP A 537 -26.54 3.83 -13.02
CA TRP A 537 -26.38 4.34 -11.66
C TRP A 537 -27.70 4.80 -11.02
N ARG A 538 -27.88 4.44 -9.78
CA ARG A 538 -29.06 4.83 -8.98
C ARG A 538 -28.66 5.70 -7.80
N PRO A 539 -29.53 6.65 -7.39
CA PRO A 539 -29.29 7.47 -6.21
C PRO A 539 -29.06 6.64 -4.94
N GLY A 540 -27.90 6.83 -4.32
CA GLY A 540 -27.43 6.09 -3.16
C GLY A 540 -26.29 5.11 -3.43
N GLU A 541 -26.03 4.75 -4.68
CA GLU A 541 -24.85 3.96 -5.05
C GLU A 541 -23.60 4.84 -4.95
N PRO A 542 -22.52 4.36 -4.30
CA PRO A 542 -21.33 5.18 -4.04
C PRO A 542 -20.45 5.37 -5.27
N VAL A 543 -20.63 4.58 -6.32
CA VAL A 543 -19.90 4.67 -7.59
C VAL A 543 -20.87 4.85 -8.75
N TRP A 544 -20.68 5.92 -9.50
CA TRP A 544 -21.31 6.12 -10.79
C TRP A 544 -20.45 5.43 -11.86
N THR A 545 -20.99 4.42 -12.53
CA THR A 545 -20.36 3.74 -13.66
C THR A 545 -21.18 3.95 -14.91
N GLY A 546 -20.50 4.13 -16.04
CA GLY A 546 -21.17 4.35 -17.32
C GLY A 546 -20.22 4.79 -18.42
N THR A 547 -20.79 5.36 -19.48
CA THR A 547 -20.03 5.94 -20.57
C THR A 547 -20.26 7.45 -20.66
N ILE A 548 -19.20 8.21 -20.91
CA ILE A 548 -19.22 9.64 -21.18
C ILE A 548 -18.45 9.88 -22.47
N GLY A 549 -19.14 10.36 -23.53
CA GLY A 549 -18.53 10.54 -24.83
C GLY A 549 -17.92 9.27 -25.42
N GLY A 550 -18.56 8.11 -25.18
CA GLY A 550 -18.12 6.79 -25.65
C GLY A 550 -16.98 6.14 -24.85
N LYS A 551 -16.46 6.79 -23.79
CA LYS A 551 -15.44 6.23 -22.88
C LYS A 551 -16.08 5.68 -21.62
N VAL A 552 -15.70 4.47 -21.21
CA VAL A 552 -16.09 3.89 -19.92
C VAL A 552 -15.44 4.67 -18.79
N VAL A 553 -16.25 5.08 -17.83
CA VAL A 553 -15.84 5.94 -16.69
C VAL A 553 -16.45 5.41 -15.41
N ALA A 554 -15.67 5.40 -14.35
CA ALA A 554 -16.12 5.25 -12.96
C ALA A 554 -15.84 6.55 -12.21
N ILE A 555 -16.81 7.01 -11.42
CA ILE A 555 -16.69 8.23 -10.60
C ILE A 555 -17.28 7.91 -9.24
N GLN A 556 -16.53 8.11 -8.18
CA GLN A 556 -17.07 8.00 -6.82
C GLN A 556 -18.00 9.16 -6.55
N VAL A 557 -19.17 8.88 -5.99
CA VAL A 557 -20.24 9.85 -5.75
C VAL A 557 -20.67 9.80 -4.30
N ARG A 558 -20.55 10.91 -3.59
CA ARG A 558 -21.12 11.08 -2.26
C ARG A 558 -22.11 12.22 -2.28
N GLY A 559 -23.35 11.95 -1.82
CA GLY A 559 -24.38 12.96 -1.70
C GLY A 559 -24.02 14.04 -0.67
N LEU A 560 -24.21 15.29 -1.03
CA LEU A 560 -24.14 16.47 -0.16
C LEU A 560 -25.53 17.09 -0.01
N LEU A 561 -25.70 17.99 0.96
CA LEU A 561 -26.99 18.65 1.18
C LEU A 561 -27.53 19.35 -0.09
N ASN A 562 -26.66 20.02 -0.85
CA ASN A 562 -27.00 20.76 -2.07
C ASN A 562 -26.07 20.42 -3.24
N GLY A 563 -25.76 19.15 -3.45
CA GLY A 563 -24.87 18.74 -4.53
C GLY A 563 -24.30 17.33 -4.31
N VAL A 564 -23.18 17.06 -4.94
CA VAL A 564 -22.44 15.81 -4.81
C VAL A 564 -20.95 16.08 -4.69
N ALA A 565 -20.27 15.31 -3.88
CA ALA A 565 -18.81 15.22 -3.94
C ALA A 565 -18.45 14.14 -4.93
N LEU A 566 -17.57 14.47 -5.87
CA LEU A 566 -17.11 13.58 -6.94
C LEU A 566 -15.61 13.35 -6.82
N GLN A 567 -15.18 12.12 -7.12
CA GLN A 567 -13.77 11.77 -7.22
C GLN A 567 -13.55 10.93 -8.48
N HIS A 568 -12.56 11.31 -9.30
CA HIS A 568 -12.21 10.62 -10.54
C HIS A 568 -10.76 10.92 -10.92
N ALA A 569 -10.01 9.90 -11.32
CA ALA A 569 -8.61 10.01 -11.75
C ALA A 569 -7.71 10.77 -10.74
N GLY A 570 -7.93 10.57 -9.44
CA GLY A 570 -7.23 11.23 -8.36
C GLY A 570 -7.70 12.67 -8.04
N ALA A 571 -8.46 13.30 -8.91
CA ALA A 571 -9.07 14.60 -8.66
C ALA A 571 -10.34 14.45 -7.81
N ALA A 572 -10.56 15.39 -6.88
CA ALA A 572 -11.72 15.42 -6.02
C ALA A 572 -12.32 16.83 -5.99
N ALA A 573 -13.65 16.93 -6.12
CA ALA A 573 -14.33 18.20 -6.06
C ALA A 573 -15.79 18.07 -5.64
N GLU A 574 -16.31 19.13 -4.98
CA GLU A 574 -17.75 19.29 -4.84
C GLU A 574 -18.35 19.83 -6.14
N ALA A 575 -19.45 19.23 -6.57
CA ALA A 575 -20.23 19.67 -7.69
C ALA A 575 -21.63 20.09 -7.25
N ARG A 576 -22.07 21.27 -7.67
CA ARG A 576 -23.42 21.77 -7.47
C ARG A 576 -24.02 22.09 -8.83
N VAL A 577 -25.23 21.67 -9.04
CA VAL A 577 -25.93 21.90 -10.31
C VAL A 577 -27.07 22.87 -10.09
N PHE A 578 -27.00 24.00 -10.77
CA PHE A 578 -27.93 25.13 -10.63
C PHE A 578 -28.68 25.38 -11.93
N THR A 579 -29.87 26.00 -11.84
CA THR A 579 -30.42 26.78 -12.94
C THR A 579 -29.57 28.03 -13.15
N ARG A 580 -29.70 28.72 -14.29
CA ARG A 580 -29.00 30.01 -14.51
C ARG A 580 -29.25 31.01 -13.39
N ARG A 581 -30.50 31.11 -12.96
CA ARG A 581 -30.90 32.06 -11.91
C ARG A 581 -30.31 31.71 -10.54
N GLU A 582 -30.29 30.40 -10.20
CA GLU A 582 -29.66 29.96 -8.95
C GLU A 582 -28.16 30.19 -8.98
N ALA A 583 -27.47 29.99 -10.11
CA ALA A 583 -26.03 30.27 -10.24
C ALA A 583 -25.72 31.77 -10.04
N GLU A 584 -26.54 32.68 -10.63
CA GLU A 584 -26.42 34.13 -10.41
C GLU A 584 -26.54 34.47 -8.93
N LEU A 585 -27.54 33.90 -8.24
CA LEU A 585 -27.76 34.13 -6.82
C LEU A 585 -26.66 33.53 -5.94
N ALA A 586 -26.18 32.32 -6.29
CA ALA A 586 -25.08 31.68 -5.58
C ALA A 586 -23.78 32.51 -5.65
N ALA A 587 -23.53 33.19 -6.76
CA ALA A 587 -22.37 34.07 -6.90
C ALA A 587 -22.41 35.31 -5.96
N LEU A 588 -23.58 35.65 -5.45
CA LEU A 588 -23.76 36.75 -4.48
C LEU A 588 -23.57 36.29 -3.02
N MET A 589 -23.48 34.97 -2.77
CA MET A 589 -23.32 34.45 -1.40
C MET A 589 -21.93 34.80 -0.88
N PRO A 590 -21.81 35.35 0.34
CA PRO A 590 -20.51 35.64 0.93
C PRO A 590 -19.75 34.34 1.24
N VAL A 591 -18.47 34.33 0.95
CA VAL A 591 -17.58 33.24 1.36
C VAL A 591 -17.40 33.33 2.88
N LYS A 592 -17.85 32.30 3.59
CA LYS A 592 -17.66 32.22 5.04
C LYS A 592 -16.24 31.69 5.31
N GLU A 593 -15.37 32.54 5.81
CA GLU A 593 -14.05 32.12 6.29
C GLU A 593 -14.25 31.20 7.51
N GLN A 594 -13.65 30.01 7.45
CA GLN A 594 -13.56 29.15 8.63
C GLN A 594 -12.59 29.81 9.62
N ALA A 595 -13.09 30.18 10.79
CA ALA A 595 -12.23 30.64 11.88
C ALA A 595 -11.34 29.44 12.30
N GLY A 596 -10.09 29.48 11.92
CA GLY A 596 -9.10 28.50 12.35
C GLY A 596 -8.92 28.55 13.87
N SER A 597 -9.20 27.48 14.56
CA SER A 597 -9.04 27.38 16.02
C SER A 597 -7.59 27.08 16.41
N GLY A 598 -6.60 27.79 15.87
CA GLY A 598 -5.17 27.57 16.18
C GLY A 598 -4.77 27.72 17.66
N LYS A 599 -5.72 27.55 18.58
CA LYS A 599 -5.51 27.60 20.03
C LYS A 599 -5.34 26.21 20.67
N GLN A 600 -5.64 25.14 19.98
CA GLN A 600 -5.57 23.78 20.52
C GLN A 600 -4.78 22.87 19.60
N VAL A 601 -3.99 21.99 20.18
CA VAL A 601 -3.36 20.86 19.49
C VAL A 601 -4.24 19.64 19.73
N LEU A 602 -4.83 19.16 18.66
CA LEU A 602 -5.73 18.03 18.68
C LEU A 602 -4.99 16.75 18.28
N CYS A 603 -5.43 15.62 18.80
CA CYS A 603 -4.93 14.33 18.40
C CYS A 603 -5.43 14.02 16.97
N PRO A 604 -4.53 13.92 15.98
CA PRO A 604 -4.93 13.80 14.59
C PRO A 604 -5.53 12.44 14.22
N MET A 605 -5.30 11.43 15.09
CA MET A 605 -5.73 10.06 14.90
C MET A 605 -5.87 9.37 16.26
N PRO A 606 -6.69 8.33 16.41
CA PRO A 606 -6.71 7.56 17.63
C PRO A 606 -5.34 6.90 17.86
N GLY A 607 -4.77 7.07 19.04
CA GLY A 607 -3.43 6.57 19.34
C GLY A 607 -3.07 6.64 20.82
N LEU A 608 -1.90 6.10 21.15
CA LEU A 608 -1.32 6.14 22.49
C LEU A 608 -0.33 7.31 22.58
N VAL A 609 -0.48 8.17 23.57
CA VAL A 609 0.52 9.22 23.85
C VAL A 609 1.80 8.57 24.34
N LYS A 610 2.86 8.63 23.53
CA LYS A 610 4.18 8.09 23.85
C LYS A 610 4.97 9.02 24.75
N SER A 611 4.93 10.31 24.44
CA SER A 611 5.58 11.37 25.24
C SER A 611 4.95 12.73 24.98
N ILE A 612 5.00 13.60 26.00
CA ILE A 612 4.75 15.03 25.89
C ILE A 612 6.10 15.74 26.04
N LEU A 613 6.46 16.56 25.04
CA LEU A 613 7.80 17.13 24.90
C LEU A 613 7.89 18.58 25.42
N VAL A 614 6.76 19.15 25.88
CA VAL A 614 6.64 20.53 26.36
C VAL A 614 5.99 20.56 27.74
N SER A 615 6.11 21.69 28.44
CA SER A 615 5.45 21.94 29.73
C SER A 615 4.50 23.13 29.64
N GLU A 616 3.55 23.22 30.57
CA GLU A 616 2.71 24.40 30.71
C GLU A 616 3.56 25.65 30.97
N GLY A 617 3.28 26.75 30.29
CA GLY A 617 4.05 27.97 30.29
C GLY A 617 5.24 28.02 29.34
N ALA A 618 5.56 26.92 28.64
CA ALA A 618 6.66 26.90 27.66
C ALA A 618 6.31 27.74 26.42
N GLU A 619 7.27 28.54 25.96
CA GLU A 619 7.22 29.18 24.66
C GLU A 619 7.73 28.20 23.62
N VAL A 620 6.95 28.00 22.54
CA VAL A 620 7.28 27.10 21.43
C VAL A 620 7.33 27.86 20.12
N LYS A 621 8.22 27.44 19.23
CA LYS A 621 8.37 27.98 17.88
C LYS A 621 7.66 27.12 16.85
N SER A 622 7.25 27.75 15.74
CA SER A 622 6.69 27.01 14.60
C SER A 622 7.64 25.88 14.19
N GLY A 623 7.09 24.66 14.03
CA GLY A 623 7.85 23.44 13.73
C GLY A 623 8.43 22.71 14.95
N GLU A 624 8.39 23.26 16.15
CA GLU A 624 8.88 22.63 17.37
C GLU A 624 8.02 21.42 17.79
N PRO A 625 8.61 20.26 18.14
CA PRO A 625 7.86 19.08 18.53
C PRO A 625 7.18 19.27 19.90
N LEU A 626 5.90 18.95 19.98
CA LEU A 626 5.05 19.12 21.16
C LEU A 626 4.71 17.80 21.86
N ALA A 627 4.37 16.78 21.09
CA ALA A 627 3.99 15.47 21.60
C ALA A 627 4.29 14.38 20.56
N VAL A 628 4.44 13.16 21.03
CA VAL A 628 4.56 11.96 20.19
C VAL A 628 3.37 11.05 20.45
N VAL A 629 2.62 10.73 19.40
CA VAL A 629 1.49 9.80 19.45
C VAL A 629 1.84 8.56 18.62
N GLU A 630 1.73 7.39 19.22
CA GLU A 630 1.92 6.11 18.54
C GLU A 630 0.56 5.57 18.07
N ALA A 631 0.45 5.26 16.79
CA ALA A 631 -0.68 4.56 16.19
C ALA A 631 -0.18 3.55 15.17
N MET A 632 -0.72 2.34 15.15
CA MET A 632 -0.36 1.28 14.19
C MET A 632 1.16 1.07 14.05
N LYS A 633 1.88 1.04 15.18
CA LYS A 633 3.35 0.90 15.26
C LYS A 633 4.16 2.06 14.64
N MET A 634 3.50 3.16 14.29
CA MET A 634 4.17 4.38 13.82
C MET A 634 4.11 5.47 14.88
N GLU A 635 5.25 6.10 15.13
CA GLU A 635 5.34 7.26 15.98
C GLU A 635 5.13 8.54 15.15
N ASN A 636 4.16 9.34 15.54
CA ASN A 636 3.84 10.60 14.90
C ASN A 636 4.17 11.75 15.83
N VAL A 637 5.08 12.61 15.38
CA VAL A 637 5.51 13.79 16.13
C VAL A 637 4.59 14.96 15.76
N LEU A 638 3.80 15.41 16.73
CA LEU A 638 2.96 16.60 16.59
C LEU A 638 3.82 17.83 16.85
N ARG A 639 3.72 18.82 15.96
CA ARG A 639 4.54 20.03 15.99
C ARG A 639 3.69 21.29 16.11
N ALA A 640 4.27 22.34 16.67
CA ALA A 640 3.63 23.65 16.70
C ALA A 640 3.46 24.19 15.26
N GLU A 641 2.26 24.62 14.91
CA GLU A 641 1.96 25.24 13.60
C GLU A 641 2.38 26.72 13.57
N ARG A 642 2.56 27.33 14.72
CA ARG A 642 2.94 28.74 14.91
C ARG A 642 3.72 28.93 16.19
N ASP A 643 4.34 30.09 16.35
CA ASP A 643 4.89 30.55 17.63
C ASP A 643 3.74 30.76 18.63
N ALA A 644 3.85 30.16 19.81
CA ALA A 644 2.80 30.21 20.82
C ALA A 644 3.36 29.90 22.22
N THR A 645 2.56 30.16 23.27
CA THR A 645 2.87 29.72 24.64
C THR A 645 1.87 28.63 25.05
N VAL A 646 2.35 27.52 25.56
CA VAL A 646 1.51 26.42 26.05
C VAL A 646 0.77 26.86 27.30
N SER A 647 -0.56 26.94 27.23
CA SER A 647 -1.38 27.35 28.38
C SER A 647 -1.75 26.17 29.28
N LYS A 648 -2.10 25.02 28.68
CA LYS A 648 -2.54 23.84 29.42
C LYS A 648 -2.27 22.55 28.63
N ILE A 649 -1.92 21.51 29.37
CA ILE A 649 -1.73 20.15 28.85
C ILE A 649 -2.85 19.27 29.39
N HIS A 650 -3.63 18.64 28.49
CA HIS A 650 -4.78 17.80 28.85
C HIS A 650 -4.48 16.31 28.81
N ALA A 651 -3.46 15.90 28.06
CA ALA A 651 -3.07 14.50 27.91
C ALA A 651 -1.75 14.22 28.63
N LYS A 652 -1.55 12.99 29.05
CA LYS A 652 -0.31 12.50 29.66
C LYS A 652 0.20 11.27 28.94
N GLU A 653 1.47 10.94 29.15
CA GLU A 653 2.10 9.73 28.64
C GLU A 653 1.32 8.48 29.08
N GLY A 654 1.03 7.58 28.13
CA GLY A 654 0.23 6.38 28.33
C GLY A 654 -1.28 6.55 28.11
N ASP A 655 -1.77 7.77 27.87
CA ASP A 655 -3.19 7.97 27.56
C ASP A 655 -3.52 7.48 26.13
N SER A 656 -4.65 6.79 26.00
CA SER A 656 -5.24 6.45 24.72
C SER A 656 -6.23 7.53 24.31
N LEU A 657 -5.96 8.21 23.22
CA LEU A 657 -6.74 9.34 22.74
C LEU A 657 -7.54 8.98 21.48
N ALA A 658 -8.77 9.49 21.42
CA ALA A 658 -9.56 9.47 20.19
C ALA A 658 -9.09 10.58 19.22
N VAL A 659 -9.53 10.51 17.96
CA VAL A 659 -9.36 11.60 17.00
C VAL A 659 -10.00 12.87 17.55
N ASP A 660 -9.35 14.02 17.31
CA ASP A 660 -9.76 15.35 17.78
C ASP A 660 -9.78 15.54 19.31
N ALA A 661 -9.29 14.57 20.09
CA ALA A 661 -9.06 14.77 21.51
C ALA A 661 -7.99 15.86 21.73
N VAL A 662 -8.27 16.80 22.65
CA VAL A 662 -7.35 17.91 22.92
C VAL A 662 -6.13 17.39 23.69
N ILE A 663 -4.93 17.58 23.15
CA ILE A 663 -3.66 17.23 23.79
C ILE A 663 -3.15 18.39 24.64
N LEU A 664 -3.10 19.58 24.07
CA LEU A 664 -2.72 20.81 24.78
C LEU A 664 -3.39 22.04 24.15
N GLU A 665 -3.39 23.13 24.89
CA GLU A 665 -3.91 24.44 24.50
C GLU A 665 -2.81 25.48 24.51
N PHE A 666 -2.91 26.44 23.60
CA PHE A 666 -2.08 27.63 23.55
C PHE A 666 -2.80 28.84 24.16
N ALA A 667 -2.04 29.75 24.76
CA ALA A 667 -2.55 30.99 25.29
C ALA A 667 -3.08 31.95 24.21
#